data_e273dd7915ee438e10f2d88b39672c0a
#
_entry.id   e273dd7915ee438e10f2d88b39672c0a
#
_cell.length_a   1.000
_cell.length_b   1.000
_cell.length_c   1.000
_cell.angle_alpha   90.00
_cell.angle_beta   90.00
_cell.angle_gamma   90.00
#
_symmetry.space_group_name_H-M   'P 1'
#
loop_
_entity.id
_entity.type
_entity.pdbx_description
1 polymer ?
#
loop_
_entity_poly.entity_id
_entity_poly.type
_entity_poly.pdbx_seq_one_letter_code
_entity_poly.pdbx_strand_id
1 'polypeptide(L)'
;MKEDKGQSERLLDAFLPVTTEEWEAVIREDLKGADYDKKLVWRTLEGFTVQPYYREEDLEKLPKTDGNPGMYPYTRGNRSDGNGWLIRQDIDVDDFSAANRLALDYMSRGADSIAYVLDPHREVTKEDFKTLLRGFDLASKEVNFVNPGRGDLLLPALGEALVELGVDAKGVRGSVGFSQTEWLARKGRLCPNHGGPAKRTKDAVMFHKAYPGVQTLAVDGRIFHNSGATAVQELAYALAQAAQLLDWATGEGIEASEAATAIRFNFSVGTLYFMEIAKFRAARYLWTKVLEGYGVQAHDRMKMIAHAETSRFNQTVYDPYINLLRAATEGMSSVLAGVHSLTVLPFDTPYEKPGEFSTRMARNAQLLLREESYFDKVVDPAGGSYYVSVLTDSLARAAWNLFLEVQRDGGYVEAMQRGTIQKAVADLAATRRKRYATRKDTLLGTNQFPNFTEHLEPNVIAAAKAMGGDTCTGEGTPSGGAVAVGLAGSESSGCSHGGARTAEPLHPFRGAEELESLRMDTDRAEHRPVAFMLAIGNLAMRRARAQFSCNFFACAGFEVIDNVGFETIDEGLAAARGKGADIIVLCSSDDEYLELGKEAFPKIGPREVFVVAGAPACQGELEALGVRHFISVKSNLLDTLKLFQRELGVVK
;
A
#
# COMPACT_ATOMS: atom_id res chain seq x y z
N MET A 1 -65.05 18.03 15.82
CA MET A 1 -63.99 17.06 16.16
C MET A 1 -62.70 17.69 15.87
N LYS A 2 -61.91 18.11 16.88
CA LYS A 2 -60.58 18.57 16.73
C LYS A 2 -59.69 17.33 16.62
N GLU A 3 -59.00 17.18 15.51
CA GLU A 3 -57.96 16.19 15.37
C GLU A 3 -56.80 16.54 16.32
N ASP A 4 -56.63 15.70 17.31
CA ASP A 4 -55.51 15.69 18.22
C ASP A 4 -54.27 15.16 17.40
N LYS A 5 -53.46 16.09 16.93
CA LYS A 5 -52.16 15.73 16.34
C LYS A 5 -51.27 15.28 17.49
N GLY A 6 -51.32 13.99 17.80
CA GLY A 6 -50.40 13.37 18.70
C GLY A 6 -48.94 13.72 18.29
N GLN A 7 -48.25 14.46 19.13
CA GLN A 7 -46.80 14.58 19.05
C GLN A 7 -46.27 13.14 19.09
N SER A 8 -45.68 12.70 17.99
CA SER A 8 -44.93 11.43 18.00
C SER A 8 -43.77 11.61 18.96
N GLU A 9 -43.88 11.03 20.16
CA GLU A 9 -42.76 10.93 21.08
C GLU A 9 -41.59 10.26 20.33
N ARG A 10 -40.45 10.94 20.27
CA ARG A 10 -39.24 10.34 19.71
C ARG A 10 -38.79 9.24 20.67
N LEU A 11 -38.28 8.13 20.13
CA LEU A 11 -37.85 6.94 20.88
C LEU A 11 -36.92 7.23 22.06
N LEU A 12 -36.14 8.32 21.97
CA LEU A 12 -35.11 8.69 22.95
C LEU A 12 -35.46 9.96 23.76
N ASP A 13 -36.69 10.51 23.67
CA ASP A 13 -37.05 11.75 24.40
C ASP A 13 -36.96 11.61 25.94
N ALA A 14 -36.94 10.38 26.47
CA ALA A 14 -36.71 10.12 27.88
C ALA A 14 -35.25 10.30 28.33
N PHE A 15 -34.31 10.43 27.40
CA PHE A 15 -32.88 10.60 27.69
C PHE A 15 -32.48 12.05 27.36
N LEU A 16 -31.91 12.74 28.33
CA LEU A 16 -31.37 14.08 28.11
C LEU A 16 -30.19 14.04 27.17
N PRO A 17 -30.07 14.96 26.20
CA PRO A 17 -28.90 15.07 25.37
C PRO A 17 -27.63 15.37 26.21
N VAL A 18 -26.57 14.60 26.05
CA VAL A 18 -25.28 14.83 26.68
C VAL A 18 -24.44 15.73 25.77
N THR A 19 -23.89 16.82 26.30
CA THR A 19 -23.00 17.70 25.54
C THR A 19 -21.61 17.09 25.34
N THR A 20 -20.83 17.64 24.43
CA THR A 20 -19.44 17.20 24.19
C THR A 20 -18.58 17.47 25.42
N GLU A 21 -18.79 18.61 26.09
CA GLU A 21 -18.07 19.00 27.31
C GLU A 21 -18.35 18.02 28.46
N GLU A 22 -19.59 17.63 28.66
CA GLU A 22 -19.98 16.63 29.67
C GLU A 22 -19.33 15.27 29.39
N TRP A 23 -19.37 14.82 28.13
CA TRP A 23 -18.71 13.55 27.73
C TRP A 23 -17.20 13.61 27.93
N GLU A 24 -16.54 14.67 27.46
CA GLU A 24 -15.09 14.82 27.62
C GLU A 24 -14.67 14.97 29.09
N ALA A 25 -15.51 15.54 29.96
CA ALA A 25 -15.24 15.60 31.38
C ALA A 25 -15.10 14.18 32.00
N VAL A 26 -16.00 13.27 31.63
CA VAL A 26 -15.94 11.85 32.05
C VAL A 26 -14.69 11.16 31.48
N ILE A 27 -14.39 11.40 30.19
CA ILE A 27 -13.15 10.84 29.58
C ILE A 27 -11.90 11.30 30.34
N ARG A 28 -11.82 12.60 30.71
CA ARG A 28 -10.68 13.13 31.46
C ARG A 28 -10.57 12.52 32.87
N GLU A 29 -11.71 12.26 33.53
CA GLU A 29 -11.74 11.56 34.80
C GLU A 29 -11.21 10.11 34.66
N ASP A 30 -11.68 9.38 33.64
CA ASP A 30 -11.23 8.00 33.34
C ASP A 30 -9.75 7.92 32.96
N LEU A 31 -9.21 8.97 32.37
CA LEU A 31 -7.77 9.06 32.04
C LEU A 31 -6.87 9.24 33.28
N LYS A 32 -7.45 9.50 34.48
CA LYS A 32 -6.71 9.59 35.75
C LYS A 32 -5.49 10.52 35.70
N GLY A 33 -5.66 11.67 35.06
CA GLY A 33 -4.61 12.70 34.92
C GLY A 33 -3.68 12.49 33.71
N ALA A 34 -3.89 11.48 32.88
CA ALA A 34 -3.18 11.37 31.62
C ALA A 34 -3.71 12.41 30.62
N ASP A 35 -2.77 12.95 29.82
CA ASP A 35 -3.07 13.97 28.81
C ASP A 35 -3.94 13.37 27.69
N TYR A 36 -5.08 13.99 27.39
CA TYR A 36 -6.06 13.56 26.40
C TYR A 36 -5.45 13.45 25.01
N ASP A 37 -4.74 14.51 24.56
CA ASP A 37 -4.18 14.57 23.20
C ASP A 37 -3.09 13.52 22.99
N LYS A 38 -2.28 13.24 24.02
CA LYS A 38 -1.23 12.23 23.93
C LYS A 38 -1.76 10.81 23.93
N LYS A 39 -2.92 10.56 24.54
CA LYS A 39 -3.48 9.22 24.72
C LYS A 39 -4.48 8.84 23.64
N LEU A 40 -5.33 9.78 23.20
CA LEU A 40 -6.49 9.50 22.37
C LEU A 40 -6.42 10.10 20.97
N VAL A 41 -5.73 11.23 20.79
CA VAL A 41 -5.64 11.88 19.47
C VAL A 41 -4.58 11.22 18.62
N TRP A 42 -4.99 10.71 17.47
CA TRP A 42 -4.07 10.10 16.51
C TRP A 42 -3.42 11.18 15.64
N ARG A 43 -2.09 11.29 15.75
CA ARG A 43 -1.27 12.14 14.88
C ARG A 43 -0.84 11.33 13.67
N THR A 44 -1.51 11.58 12.54
CA THR A 44 -1.29 10.85 11.30
C THR A 44 0.03 11.24 10.61
N LEU A 45 0.49 10.41 9.69
CA LEU A 45 1.56 10.79 8.74
C LEU A 45 1.04 11.68 7.61
N GLU A 46 -0.28 11.83 7.50
CA GLU A 46 -0.97 12.65 6.51
C GLU A 46 -0.84 14.17 6.77
N GLY A 47 -0.28 14.57 7.93
CA GLY A 47 -0.10 15.96 8.30
C GLY A 47 -1.26 16.58 9.08
N PHE A 48 -2.28 15.80 9.44
CA PHE A 48 -3.39 16.23 10.29
C PHE A 48 -3.64 15.26 11.45
N THR A 49 -4.43 15.68 12.43
CA THR A 49 -4.83 14.88 13.59
C THR A 49 -6.23 14.33 13.41
N VAL A 50 -6.47 13.14 13.97
CA VAL A 50 -7.77 12.47 13.99
C VAL A 50 -8.21 12.30 15.44
N GLN A 51 -9.44 12.75 15.74
CA GLN A 51 -10.03 12.63 17.07
C GLN A 51 -10.52 11.19 17.31
N PRO A 52 -10.62 10.74 18.56
CA PRO A 52 -11.11 9.39 18.87
C PRO A 52 -12.58 9.19 18.49
N TYR A 53 -13.37 10.25 18.39
CA TYR A 53 -14.76 10.26 17.94
C TYR A 53 -15.12 11.60 17.31
N TYR A 54 -16.23 11.61 16.56
CA TYR A 54 -16.85 12.80 15.98
C TYR A 54 -18.35 12.77 16.18
N ARG A 55 -18.98 13.95 16.26
CA ARG A 55 -20.40 14.14 16.49
C ARG A 55 -21.03 14.97 15.36
N GLU A 56 -22.35 15.16 15.41
CA GLU A 56 -23.11 15.92 14.41
C GLU A 56 -22.60 17.37 14.27
N GLU A 57 -22.25 18.00 15.38
CA GLU A 57 -21.68 19.36 15.42
C GLU A 57 -20.35 19.51 14.65
N ASP A 58 -19.61 18.43 14.47
CA ASP A 58 -18.39 18.44 13.65
C ASP A 58 -18.72 18.51 12.16
N LEU A 59 -19.87 17.96 11.73
CA LEU A 59 -20.32 18.07 10.35
C LEU A 59 -20.79 19.48 9.99
N GLU A 60 -21.32 20.25 10.94
CA GLU A 60 -21.77 21.62 10.71
C GLU A 60 -20.60 22.54 10.27
N LYS A 61 -19.38 22.19 10.66
CA LYS A 61 -18.15 22.90 10.31
C LYS A 61 -17.63 22.56 8.91
N LEU A 62 -18.15 21.50 8.30
CA LEU A 62 -17.70 21.01 7.00
C LEU A 62 -18.42 21.73 5.85
N PRO A 63 -17.77 21.91 4.70
CA PRO A 63 -18.45 22.32 3.49
C PRO A 63 -19.56 21.31 3.15
N LYS A 64 -20.72 21.78 2.68
CA LYS A 64 -21.80 20.90 2.21
C LYS A 64 -21.39 20.27 0.86
N THR A 65 -20.46 19.32 0.88
CA THR A 65 -19.95 18.63 -0.29
C THR A 65 -20.66 17.30 -0.56
N ASP A 66 -21.48 16.84 0.38
CA ASP A 66 -22.19 15.57 0.31
C ASP A 66 -23.55 15.73 -0.39
N GLY A 67 -23.51 15.72 -1.73
CA GLY A 67 -24.72 15.49 -2.52
C GLY A 67 -25.22 14.05 -2.38
N ASN A 68 -26.33 13.70 -3.07
CA ASN A 68 -26.77 12.31 -3.14
C ASN A 68 -25.74 11.45 -3.91
N PRO A 69 -25.66 10.13 -3.64
CA PRO A 69 -24.85 9.22 -4.43
C PRO A 69 -25.15 9.36 -5.94
N GLY A 70 -24.13 9.31 -6.77
CA GLY A 70 -24.24 9.48 -8.21
C GLY A 70 -24.40 10.92 -8.71
N MET A 71 -24.52 11.88 -7.80
CA MET A 71 -24.69 13.31 -8.11
C MET A 71 -23.41 14.09 -7.87
N TYR A 72 -23.23 15.17 -8.66
CA TYR A 72 -22.15 16.13 -8.43
C TYR A 72 -22.17 16.63 -6.97
N PRO A 73 -21.03 16.76 -6.30
CA PRO A 73 -19.62 16.61 -6.78
C PRO A 73 -19.05 15.18 -6.66
N TYR A 74 -19.86 14.14 -6.66
CA TYR A 74 -19.51 12.73 -6.67
C TYR A 74 -18.72 12.23 -5.44
N THR A 75 -18.67 12.99 -4.37
CA THR A 75 -18.03 12.59 -3.11
C THR A 75 -18.51 11.21 -2.66
N ARG A 76 -19.82 10.96 -2.77
CA ARG A 76 -20.50 9.73 -2.35
C ARG A 76 -20.54 8.64 -3.44
N GLY A 77 -19.75 8.76 -4.50
CA GLY A 77 -19.66 7.78 -5.58
C GLY A 77 -20.28 8.23 -6.89
N ASN A 78 -19.95 7.53 -7.96
CA ASN A 78 -20.41 7.82 -9.32
C ASN A 78 -21.77 7.20 -9.67
N ARG A 79 -22.31 6.32 -8.80
CA ARG A 79 -23.53 5.54 -9.03
C ARG A 79 -24.64 5.97 -8.04
N SER A 80 -25.87 5.89 -8.50
CA SER A 80 -27.07 6.16 -7.68
C SER A 80 -27.77 4.88 -7.24
N ASP A 81 -27.46 3.75 -7.87
CA ASP A 81 -28.07 2.44 -7.68
C ASP A 81 -26.99 1.36 -7.59
N GLY A 82 -26.92 0.66 -6.49
CA GLY A 82 -25.96 -0.39 -6.25
C GLY A 82 -24.49 0.08 -6.21
N ASN A 83 -23.62 -0.80 -5.81
CA ASN A 83 -22.17 -0.55 -5.66
C ASN A 83 -21.34 -1.60 -6.42
N GLY A 84 -21.84 -2.08 -7.56
CA GLY A 84 -21.15 -3.09 -8.35
C GLY A 84 -19.80 -2.57 -8.88
N TRP A 85 -18.71 -3.25 -8.55
CA TRP A 85 -17.39 -3.02 -9.12
C TRP A 85 -17.01 -4.14 -10.07
N LEU A 86 -16.04 -3.90 -10.95
CA LEU A 86 -15.52 -4.94 -11.83
C LEU A 86 -14.38 -5.70 -11.12
N ILE A 87 -14.52 -7.01 -11.01
CA ILE A 87 -13.46 -7.91 -10.54
C ILE A 87 -12.44 -8.03 -11.65
N ARG A 88 -11.28 -7.38 -11.48
CA ARG A 88 -10.21 -7.37 -12.47
C ARG A 88 -9.11 -8.37 -12.09
N GLN A 89 -8.59 -9.08 -13.09
CA GLN A 89 -7.39 -9.89 -13.01
C GLN A 89 -6.39 -9.49 -14.08
N ASP A 90 -5.12 -9.37 -13.67
CA ASP A 90 -4.04 -8.97 -14.55
C ASP A 90 -3.28 -10.23 -15.02
N ILE A 91 -2.84 -10.26 -16.28
CA ILE A 91 -2.18 -11.38 -16.95
C ILE A 91 -0.93 -10.86 -17.64
N ASP A 92 0.25 -11.33 -17.23
CA ASP A 92 1.49 -11.08 -17.95
C ASP A 92 1.51 -11.84 -19.27
N VAL A 93 1.77 -11.15 -20.38
CA VAL A 93 1.69 -11.70 -21.73
C VAL A 93 3.06 -12.15 -22.22
N ASP A 94 3.42 -13.39 -21.93
CA ASP A 94 4.58 -14.06 -22.52
C ASP A 94 4.23 -14.63 -23.90
N ASP A 95 3.08 -15.29 -24.02
CA ASP A 95 2.48 -15.81 -25.24
C ASP A 95 1.02 -15.34 -25.38
N PHE A 96 0.69 -14.78 -26.53
CA PHE A 96 -0.64 -14.17 -26.77
C PHE A 96 -1.78 -15.20 -26.74
N SER A 97 -1.57 -16.42 -27.26
CA SER A 97 -2.60 -17.46 -27.29
C SER A 97 -2.81 -18.06 -25.90
N ALA A 98 -1.73 -18.24 -25.12
CA ALA A 98 -1.83 -18.70 -23.75
C ALA A 98 -2.52 -17.67 -22.85
N ALA A 99 -2.17 -16.38 -22.99
CA ALA A 99 -2.80 -15.28 -22.29
C ALA A 99 -4.30 -15.17 -22.58
N ASN A 100 -4.71 -15.34 -23.85
CA ASN A 100 -6.12 -15.36 -24.22
C ASN A 100 -6.87 -16.55 -23.55
N ARG A 101 -6.31 -17.77 -23.61
CA ARG A 101 -6.94 -18.94 -22.95
C ARG A 101 -7.11 -18.71 -21.45
N LEU A 102 -6.08 -18.15 -20.79
CA LEU A 102 -6.11 -17.85 -19.36
C LEU A 102 -7.16 -16.79 -19.04
N ALA A 103 -7.27 -15.75 -19.87
CA ALA A 103 -8.26 -14.69 -19.72
C ALA A 103 -9.70 -15.23 -19.83
N LEU A 104 -9.98 -16.08 -20.81
CA LEU A 104 -11.28 -16.73 -20.96
C LEU A 104 -11.60 -17.65 -19.77
N ASP A 105 -10.62 -18.37 -19.22
CA ASP A 105 -10.79 -19.14 -18.01
C ASP A 105 -11.14 -18.24 -16.81
N TYR A 106 -10.43 -17.15 -16.61
CA TYR A 106 -10.71 -16.20 -15.53
C TYR A 106 -12.12 -15.59 -15.65
N MET A 107 -12.52 -15.22 -16.86
CA MET A 107 -13.87 -14.71 -17.15
C MET A 107 -14.94 -15.75 -16.81
N SER A 108 -14.73 -17.01 -17.17
CA SER A 108 -15.66 -18.11 -16.88
C SER A 108 -15.80 -18.38 -15.38
N ARG A 109 -14.80 -17.98 -14.59
CA ARG A 109 -14.74 -18.16 -13.14
C ARG A 109 -15.06 -16.89 -12.35
N GLY A 110 -15.70 -15.89 -12.97
CA GLY A 110 -16.27 -14.72 -12.29
C GLY A 110 -15.47 -13.44 -12.37
N ALA A 111 -14.40 -13.35 -13.18
CA ALA A 111 -13.80 -12.08 -13.50
C ALA A 111 -14.70 -11.27 -14.46
N ASP A 112 -14.75 -9.96 -14.28
CA ASP A 112 -15.49 -9.01 -15.13
C ASP A 112 -14.58 -8.20 -16.02
N SER A 113 -13.31 -8.09 -15.66
CA SER A 113 -12.29 -7.27 -16.31
C SER A 113 -10.97 -8.02 -16.36
N ILE A 114 -10.31 -7.98 -17.52
CA ILE A 114 -8.96 -8.52 -17.71
C ILE A 114 -8.02 -7.38 -18.05
N ALA A 115 -6.79 -7.43 -17.53
CA ALA A 115 -5.72 -6.60 -18.01
C ALA A 115 -4.58 -7.45 -18.55
N TYR A 116 -4.24 -7.24 -19.79
CA TYR A 116 -3.05 -7.77 -20.41
C TYR A 116 -1.87 -6.84 -20.12
N VAL A 117 -0.89 -7.33 -19.35
CA VAL A 117 0.36 -6.63 -19.08
C VAL A 117 1.35 -6.99 -20.17
N LEU A 118 1.63 -6.02 -21.03
CA LEU A 118 2.44 -6.21 -22.24
C LEU A 118 3.88 -5.76 -21.98
N ASP A 119 4.86 -6.50 -22.50
CA ASP A 119 6.26 -6.07 -22.48
C ASP A 119 6.40 -4.76 -23.28
N PRO A 120 6.90 -3.68 -22.64
CA PRO A 120 7.07 -2.39 -23.32
C PRO A 120 8.10 -2.42 -24.45
N HIS A 121 8.94 -3.45 -24.53
CA HIS A 121 9.95 -3.62 -25.59
C HIS A 121 9.47 -4.48 -26.75
N ARG A 122 8.35 -5.20 -26.59
CA ARG A 122 7.74 -6.04 -27.61
C ARG A 122 6.81 -5.22 -28.49
N GLU A 123 6.98 -5.31 -29.81
CA GLU A 123 5.98 -4.81 -30.76
C GLU A 123 4.74 -5.69 -30.70
N VAL A 124 3.57 -5.06 -30.66
CA VAL A 124 2.27 -5.75 -30.64
C VAL A 124 1.53 -5.40 -31.90
N THR A 125 1.27 -6.42 -32.70
CA THR A 125 0.62 -6.29 -34.01
C THR A 125 -0.90 -6.38 -33.91
N LYS A 126 -1.58 -6.02 -34.96
CA LYS A 126 -3.03 -6.21 -35.14
C LYS A 126 -3.44 -7.68 -34.94
N GLU A 127 -2.68 -8.63 -35.45
CA GLU A 127 -2.99 -10.07 -35.32
C GLU A 127 -2.80 -10.56 -33.88
N ASP A 128 -1.86 -9.96 -33.13
CA ASP A 128 -1.71 -10.24 -31.71
C ASP A 128 -2.94 -9.78 -30.92
N PHE A 129 -3.47 -8.58 -31.21
CA PHE A 129 -4.72 -8.11 -30.61
C PHE A 129 -5.91 -8.98 -30.98
N LYS A 130 -6.04 -9.40 -32.22
CA LYS A 130 -7.10 -10.35 -32.63
C LYS A 130 -6.98 -11.67 -31.87
N THR A 131 -5.76 -12.12 -31.60
CA THR A 131 -5.50 -13.32 -30.80
C THR A 131 -5.91 -13.12 -29.35
N LEU A 132 -5.51 -12.00 -28.72
CA LEU A 132 -5.85 -11.68 -27.33
C LEU A 132 -7.37 -11.50 -27.13
N LEU A 133 -8.07 -10.95 -28.12
CA LEU A 133 -9.50 -10.63 -28.04
C LEU A 133 -10.41 -11.77 -28.55
N ARG A 134 -9.85 -12.86 -29.06
CA ARG A 134 -10.63 -13.98 -29.59
C ARG A 134 -11.55 -14.60 -28.53
N GLY A 135 -12.85 -14.67 -28.83
CA GLY A 135 -13.84 -15.28 -27.94
C GLY A 135 -14.32 -14.38 -26.79
N PHE A 136 -13.87 -13.13 -26.72
CA PHE A 136 -14.39 -12.17 -25.75
C PHE A 136 -15.72 -11.57 -26.20
N ASP A 137 -16.63 -11.42 -25.25
CA ASP A 137 -17.77 -10.51 -25.38
C ASP A 137 -17.36 -9.10 -24.93
N LEU A 138 -16.82 -8.32 -25.87
CA LEU A 138 -16.31 -6.96 -25.62
C LEU A 138 -17.41 -5.97 -25.23
N ALA A 139 -18.69 -6.29 -25.44
CA ALA A 139 -19.81 -5.45 -25.04
C ALA A 139 -20.14 -5.60 -23.55
N SER A 140 -19.95 -6.77 -22.96
CA SER A 140 -20.29 -7.06 -21.56
C SER A 140 -19.06 -7.09 -20.64
N LYS A 141 -17.87 -7.35 -21.15
CA LYS A 141 -16.63 -7.52 -20.40
C LYS A 141 -15.64 -6.40 -20.71
N GLU A 142 -14.88 -6.01 -19.68
CA GLU A 142 -13.84 -4.98 -19.81
C GLU A 142 -12.48 -5.62 -20.12
N VAL A 143 -11.78 -5.09 -21.13
CA VAL A 143 -10.43 -5.53 -21.48
C VAL A 143 -9.48 -4.33 -21.43
N ASN A 144 -8.39 -4.49 -20.70
CA ASN A 144 -7.40 -3.45 -20.51
C ASN A 144 -6.04 -3.89 -21.05
N PHE A 145 -5.27 -2.95 -21.57
CA PHE A 145 -3.90 -3.17 -22.00
C PHE A 145 -2.98 -2.26 -21.20
N VAL A 146 -2.08 -2.86 -20.42
CA VAL A 146 -1.11 -2.15 -19.59
C VAL A 146 0.25 -2.19 -20.27
N ASN A 147 0.73 -1.03 -20.73
CA ASN A 147 2.06 -0.87 -21.30
C ASN A 147 2.61 0.48 -20.84
N PRO A 148 3.33 0.53 -19.72
CA PRO A 148 3.81 1.79 -19.14
C PRO A 148 4.68 2.59 -20.12
N GLY A 149 4.26 3.84 -20.39
CA GLY A 149 4.99 4.78 -21.23
C GLY A 149 4.85 4.60 -22.74
N ARG A 150 4.25 3.50 -23.21
CA ARG A 150 4.12 3.19 -24.66
C ARG A 150 2.71 2.75 -25.09
N GLY A 151 1.72 2.89 -24.23
CA GLY A 151 0.35 2.45 -24.51
C GLY A 151 -0.26 3.12 -25.77
N ASP A 152 0.10 4.35 -26.07
CA ASP A 152 -0.35 5.06 -27.27
C ASP A 152 0.11 4.38 -28.57
N LEU A 153 1.26 3.70 -28.57
CA LEU A 153 1.76 2.97 -29.73
C LEU A 153 0.92 1.71 -30.04
N LEU A 154 0.12 1.27 -29.09
CA LEU A 154 -0.80 0.15 -29.26
C LEU A 154 -2.09 0.57 -29.99
N LEU A 155 -2.47 1.85 -29.92
CA LEU A 155 -3.77 2.34 -30.39
C LEU A 155 -4.04 2.08 -31.89
N PRO A 156 -3.10 2.32 -32.84
CA PRO A 156 -3.35 2.05 -34.24
C PRO A 156 -3.65 0.57 -34.52
N ALA A 157 -2.81 -0.33 -34.03
CA ALA A 157 -2.96 -1.77 -34.21
C ALA A 157 -4.23 -2.33 -33.52
N LEU A 158 -4.56 -1.81 -32.33
CA LEU A 158 -5.80 -2.13 -31.63
C LEU A 158 -7.02 -1.66 -32.42
N GLY A 159 -7.01 -0.42 -32.95
CA GLY A 159 -8.10 0.13 -33.75
C GLY A 159 -8.36 -0.71 -35.01
N GLU A 160 -7.30 -1.07 -35.74
CA GLU A 160 -7.42 -1.96 -36.91
C GLU A 160 -7.99 -3.34 -36.52
N ALA A 161 -7.54 -3.93 -35.41
CA ALA A 161 -8.05 -5.21 -34.91
C ALA A 161 -9.55 -5.13 -34.58
N LEU A 162 -10.00 -4.08 -33.89
CA LEU A 162 -11.41 -3.88 -33.52
C LEU A 162 -12.30 -3.71 -34.79
N VAL A 163 -11.82 -2.98 -35.80
CA VAL A 163 -12.52 -2.84 -37.08
C VAL A 163 -12.68 -4.19 -37.79
N GLU A 164 -11.59 -4.98 -37.89
CA GLU A 164 -11.63 -6.31 -38.52
C GLU A 164 -12.47 -7.32 -37.79
N LEU A 165 -12.55 -7.21 -36.44
CA LEU A 165 -13.42 -8.03 -35.61
C LEU A 165 -14.91 -7.62 -35.71
N GLY A 166 -15.21 -6.51 -36.39
CA GLY A 166 -16.58 -6.01 -36.58
C GLY A 166 -17.26 -5.57 -35.29
N VAL A 167 -16.49 -5.11 -34.30
CA VAL A 167 -17.01 -4.73 -32.99
C VAL A 167 -17.64 -3.36 -33.03
N ASP A 168 -18.82 -3.17 -32.42
CA ASP A 168 -19.41 -1.85 -32.22
C ASP A 168 -18.52 -0.98 -31.34
N ALA A 169 -18.02 0.13 -31.88
CA ALA A 169 -17.14 1.06 -31.21
C ALA A 169 -17.72 1.59 -29.87
N LYS A 170 -19.04 1.72 -29.75
CA LYS A 170 -19.73 2.16 -28.53
C LYS A 170 -19.86 1.05 -27.49
N GLY A 171 -19.78 -0.21 -27.92
CA GLY A 171 -19.87 -1.37 -27.04
C GLY A 171 -18.55 -1.73 -26.34
N VAL A 172 -17.40 -1.40 -26.95
CA VAL A 172 -16.09 -1.75 -26.39
C VAL A 172 -15.84 -1.01 -25.07
N ARG A 173 -15.43 -1.77 -24.06
CA ARG A 173 -15.09 -1.22 -22.72
C ARG A 173 -13.68 -1.66 -22.31
N GLY A 174 -12.94 -0.73 -21.71
CA GLY A 174 -11.61 -1.05 -21.22
C GLY A 174 -10.71 0.15 -21.07
N SER A 175 -9.42 -0.11 -21.09
CA SER A 175 -8.41 0.96 -21.10
C SER A 175 -7.14 0.55 -21.85
N VAL A 176 -6.46 1.55 -22.37
CA VAL A 176 -5.07 1.41 -22.83
C VAL A 176 -4.23 2.31 -21.95
N GLY A 177 -3.43 1.71 -21.06
CA GLY A 177 -2.63 2.45 -20.09
C GLY A 177 -1.51 3.24 -20.79
N PHE A 178 -1.75 4.52 -21.06
CA PHE A 178 -0.75 5.46 -21.55
C PHE A 178 -0.54 6.58 -20.55
N SER A 179 0.70 6.73 -20.05
CA SER A 179 1.05 7.78 -19.12
C SER A 179 2.50 8.21 -19.27
N GLN A 180 2.72 9.37 -19.86
CA GLN A 180 4.04 10.00 -19.89
C GLN A 180 4.43 10.54 -18.51
N THR A 181 3.46 10.94 -17.71
CA THR A 181 3.69 11.42 -16.34
C THR A 181 4.14 10.30 -15.42
N GLU A 182 3.56 9.10 -15.54
CA GLU A 182 4.05 7.90 -14.85
C GLU A 182 5.45 7.50 -15.32
N TRP A 183 5.69 7.54 -16.63
CA TRP A 183 7.00 7.23 -17.20
C TRP A 183 8.10 8.16 -16.68
N LEU A 184 7.79 9.47 -16.54
CA LEU A 184 8.68 10.43 -15.90
C LEU A 184 8.99 10.02 -14.45
N ALA A 185 7.97 9.62 -13.68
CA ALA A 185 8.15 9.18 -12.31
C ALA A 185 9.01 7.91 -12.18
N ARG A 186 8.86 6.95 -13.13
CA ARG A 186 9.56 5.67 -13.09
C ARG A 186 10.95 5.68 -13.72
N LYS A 187 11.16 6.48 -14.78
CA LYS A 187 12.38 6.48 -15.59
C LYS A 187 13.13 7.81 -15.61
N GLY A 188 12.59 8.84 -14.96
CA GLY A 188 13.20 10.17 -14.87
C GLY A 188 13.25 10.92 -16.20
N ARG A 189 12.47 10.51 -17.20
CA ARG A 189 12.47 11.14 -18.52
C ARG A 189 11.10 11.07 -19.20
N LEU A 190 10.81 12.06 -20.03
CA LEU A 190 9.70 12.04 -20.98
C LEU A 190 10.21 11.48 -22.30
N CYS A 191 9.33 10.82 -23.06
CA CYS A 191 9.67 10.36 -24.41
C CYS A 191 9.44 11.52 -25.42
N PRO A 192 10.49 12.04 -26.08
CA PRO A 192 10.36 13.13 -27.05
C PRO A 192 9.86 12.66 -28.43
N ASN A 193 9.91 11.35 -28.69
CA ASN A 193 9.57 10.77 -29.98
C ASN A 193 8.06 10.87 -30.25
N HIS A 194 7.65 10.66 -31.50
CA HIS A 194 6.24 10.67 -31.95
C HIS A 194 5.52 12.01 -31.69
N GLY A 195 6.27 13.13 -31.73
CA GLY A 195 5.71 14.48 -31.60
C GLY A 195 5.61 14.98 -30.15
N GLY A 196 6.21 14.25 -29.20
CA GLY A 196 6.26 14.64 -27.79
C GLY A 196 4.99 14.34 -26.99
N PRO A 197 4.98 14.65 -25.68
CA PRO A 197 3.88 14.28 -24.78
C PRO A 197 2.52 14.88 -25.16
N ALA A 198 2.47 16.16 -25.59
CA ALA A 198 1.23 16.84 -25.93
C ALA A 198 0.53 16.20 -27.13
N LYS A 199 1.28 15.99 -28.24
CA LYS A 199 0.71 15.35 -29.43
C LYS A 199 0.23 13.93 -29.15
N ARG A 200 1.01 13.14 -28.40
CA ARG A 200 0.64 11.77 -28.02
C ARG A 200 -0.62 11.76 -27.13
N THR A 201 -0.78 12.74 -26.24
CA THR A 201 -2.00 12.92 -25.44
C THR A 201 -3.20 13.21 -26.35
N LYS A 202 -3.03 14.11 -27.35
CA LYS A 202 -4.06 14.37 -28.33
C LYS A 202 -4.47 13.10 -29.09
N ASP A 203 -3.51 12.36 -29.62
CA ASP A 203 -3.78 11.15 -30.42
C ASP A 203 -4.55 10.12 -29.56
N ALA A 204 -4.21 9.98 -28.26
CA ALA A 204 -4.91 9.13 -27.32
C ALA A 204 -6.37 9.59 -27.08
N VAL A 205 -6.62 10.90 -26.91
CA VAL A 205 -7.99 11.43 -26.76
C VAL A 205 -8.78 11.23 -28.07
N MET A 206 -8.15 11.38 -29.23
CA MET A 206 -8.84 11.12 -30.50
C MET A 206 -9.26 9.66 -30.66
N PHE A 207 -8.46 8.70 -30.20
CA PHE A 207 -8.88 7.30 -30.15
C PHE A 207 -10.06 7.10 -29.18
N HIS A 208 -10.01 7.70 -27.99
CA HIS A 208 -11.13 7.68 -27.03
C HIS A 208 -12.44 8.21 -27.66
N LYS A 209 -12.38 9.29 -28.47
CA LYS A 209 -13.56 9.80 -29.17
C LYS A 209 -14.16 8.77 -30.14
N ALA A 210 -13.32 7.97 -30.79
CA ALA A 210 -13.77 6.89 -31.65
C ALA A 210 -14.33 5.69 -30.87
N TYR A 211 -13.77 5.40 -29.69
CA TYR A 211 -14.13 4.31 -28.79
C TYR A 211 -14.43 4.83 -27.37
N PRO A 212 -15.60 5.44 -27.12
CA PRO A 212 -15.86 6.19 -25.87
C PRO A 212 -15.83 5.35 -24.59
N GLY A 213 -15.98 4.04 -24.68
CA GLY A 213 -15.86 3.12 -23.54
C GLY A 213 -14.43 2.72 -23.21
N VAL A 214 -13.41 3.18 -23.98
CA VAL A 214 -12.00 2.87 -23.76
C VAL A 214 -11.26 4.10 -23.24
N GLN A 215 -10.82 4.09 -21.97
CA GLN A 215 -9.97 5.15 -21.44
C GLN A 215 -8.54 4.97 -21.96
N THR A 216 -7.97 6.03 -22.51
CA THR A 216 -6.68 5.99 -23.21
C THR A 216 -5.57 6.79 -22.53
N LEU A 217 -5.91 7.51 -21.46
CA LEU A 217 -4.97 8.23 -20.63
C LEU A 217 -5.00 7.65 -19.21
N ALA A 218 -3.83 7.33 -18.68
CA ALA A 218 -3.71 6.83 -17.34
C ALA A 218 -3.03 7.84 -16.40
N VAL A 219 -3.60 8.00 -15.22
CA VAL A 219 -2.97 8.63 -14.06
C VAL A 219 -2.62 7.52 -13.09
N ASP A 220 -1.35 7.37 -12.73
CA ASP A 220 -0.92 6.30 -11.84
C ASP A 220 -0.38 6.85 -10.52
N GLY A 221 -1.23 6.80 -9.48
CA GLY A 221 -0.87 7.14 -8.09
C GLY A 221 -0.06 6.04 -7.41
N ARG A 222 -0.16 4.79 -7.89
CA ARG A 222 0.46 3.62 -7.26
C ARG A 222 1.97 3.74 -7.12
N ILE A 223 2.63 4.43 -8.05
CA ILE A 223 4.08 4.66 -7.97
C ILE A 223 4.48 5.43 -6.71
N PHE A 224 3.69 6.44 -6.31
CA PHE A 224 3.94 7.21 -5.10
C PHE A 224 3.71 6.37 -3.85
N HIS A 225 2.55 5.70 -3.76
CA HIS A 225 2.22 4.82 -2.65
C HIS A 225 3.31 3.76 -2.42
N ASN A 226 3.70 3.07 -3.49
CA ASN A 226 4.71 2.02 -3.43
C ASN A 226 6.14 2.55 -3.18
N SER A 227 6.36 3.87 -3.36
CA SER A 227 7.61 4.55 -2.97
C SER A 227 7.55 5.12 -1.54
N GLY A 228 6.49 4.81 -0.77
CA GLY A 228 6.35 5.17 0.63
C GLY A 228 5.54 6.44 0.91
N ALA A 229 4.88 7.02 -0.10
CA ALA A 229 4.00 8.16 0.08
C ALA A 229 2.76 7.84 0.95
N THR A 230 2.15 8.89 1.53
CA THR A 230 0.85 8.82 2.20
C THR A 230 -0.31 8.91 1.21
N ALA A 231 -1.53 8.69 1.70
CA ALA A 231 -2.76 8.88 0.93
C ALA A 231 -2.91 10.32 0.42
N VAL A 232 -2.53 11.32 1.22
CA VAL A 232 -2.50 12.74 0.83
C VAL A 232 -1.53 12.98 -0.34
N GLN A 233 -0.30 12.45 -0.25
CA GLN A 233 0.70 12.61 -1.30
C GLN A 233 0.30 11.86 -2.57
N GLU A 234 -0.17 10.62 -2.46
CA GLU A 234 -0.65 9.83 -3.60
C GLU A 234 -1.75 10.58 -4.35
N LEU A 235 -2.75 11.09 -3.62
CA LEU A 235 -3.87 11.83 -4.22
C LEU A 235 -3.43 13.16 -4.85
N ALA A 236 -2.64 13.97 -4.14
CA ALA A 236 -2.19 15.26 -4.64
C ALA A 236 -1.35 15.13 -5.92
N TYR A 237 -0.44 14.17 -5.95
CA TYR A 237 0.43 13.94 -7.11
C TYR A 237 -0.33 13.29 -8.27
N ALA A 238 -1.32 12.44 -8.00
CA ALA A 238 -2.22 11.91 -9.04
C ALA A 238 -3.05 13.04 -9.68
N LEU A 239 -3.59 13.98 -8.88
CA LEU A 239 -4.27 15.16 -9.42
C LEU A 239 -3.34 16.06 -10.23
N ALA A 240 -2.08 16.21 -9.80
CA ALA A 240 -1.08 16.97 -10.55
C ALA A 240 -0.72 16.30 -11.90
N GLN A 241 -0.62 14.96 -11.92
CA GLN A 241 -0.50 14.21 -13.20
C GLN A 241 -1.69 14.47 -14.12
N ALA A 242 -2.91 14.41 -13.56
CA ALA A 242 -4.14 14.63 -14.33
C ALA A 242 -4.21 16.05 -14.90
N ALA A 243 -3.86 17.06 -14.10
CA ALA A 243 -3.78 18.45 -14.57
C ALA A 243 -2.77 18.60 -15.70
N GLN A 244 -1.60 17.97 -15.60
CA GLN A 244 -0.60 17.98 -16.67
C GLN A 244 -1.11 17.34 -17.98
N LEU A 245 -1.91 16.27 -17.91
CA LEU A 245 -2.54 15.68 -19.09
C LEU A 245 -3.57 16.62 -19.70
N LEU A 246 -4.35 17.33 -18.87
CA LEU A 246 -5.29 18.35 -19.34
C LEU A 246 -4.56 19.53 -20.01
N ASP A 247 -3.45 20.00 -19.45
CA ASP A 247 -2.62 21.07 -20.04
C ASP A 247 -2.11 20.66 -21.43
N TRP A 248 -1.60 19.44 -21.56
CA TRP A 248 -1.16 18.94 -22.86
C TRP A 248 -2.31 18.81 -23.87
N ALA A 249 -3.46 18.32 -23.44
CA ALA A 249 -4.62 18.17 -24.32
C ALA A 249 -5.18 19.52 -24.76
N THR A 250 -5.35 20.48 -23.82
CA THR A 250 -5.88 21.81 -24.13
C THR A 250 -4.91 22.63 -24.98
N GLY A 251 -3.60 22.49 -24.73
CA GLY A 251 -2.56 23.08 -25.58
C GLY A 251 -2.58 22.60 -27.04
N GLU A 252 -3.11 21.40 -27.30
CA GLU A 252 -3.33 20.81 -28.63
C GLU A 252 -4.75 21.06 -29.17
N GLY A 253 -5.55 21.91 -28.51
CA GLY A 253 -6.89 22.30 -28.93
C GLY A 253 -8.00 21.29 -28.64
N ILE A 254 -7.78 20.37 -27.67
CA ILE A 254 -8.81 19.45 -27.17
C ILE A 254 -9.53 20.10 -25.98
N GLU A 255 -10.85 20.04 -25.97
CA GLU A 255 -11.64 20.50 -24.82
C GLU A 255 -11.29 19.71 -23.55
N ALA A 256 -11.08 20.39 -22.42
CA ALA A 256 -10.76 19.73 -21.13
C ALA A 256 -11.83 18.71 -20.74
N SER A 257 -13.11 18.98 -21.02
CA SER A 257 -14.23 18.07 -20.78
C SER A 257 -14.14 16.76 -21.58
N GLU A 258 -13.57 16.80 -22.77
CA GLU A 258 -13.35 15.61 -23.60
C GLU A 258 -12.13 14.82 -23.11
N ALA A 259 -11.03 15.52 -22.83
CA ALA A 259 -9.83 14.89 -22.29
C ALA A 259 -10.10 14.20 -20.93
N ALA A 260 -10.92 14.82 -20.07
CA ALA A 260 -11.30 14.27 -18.77
C ALA A 260 -11.96 12.88 -18.88
N THR A 261 -12.81 12.64 -19.89
CA THR A 261 -13.47 11.34 -20.07
C THR A 261 -12.52 10.24 -20.55
N ALA A 262 -11.39 10.61 -21.15
CA ALA A 262 -10.35 9.66 -21.58
C ALA A 262 -9.43 9.20 -20.43
N ILE A 263 -9.48 9.86 -19.25
CA ILE A 263 -8.59 9.60 -18.11
C ILE A 263 -9.15 8.50 -17.21
N ARG A 264 -8.28 7.54 -16.87
CA ARG A 264 -8.48 6.56 -15.81
C ARG A 264 -7.44 6.77 -14.72
N PHE A 265 -7.88 6.82 -13.46
CA PHE A 265 -7.02 6.91 -12.29
C PHE A 265 -6.76 5.51 -11.73
N ASN A 266 -5.50 5.22 -11.42
CA ASN A 266 -5.06 4.00 -10.76
C ASN A 266 -4.48 4.36 -9.38
N PHE A 267 -5.06 3.80 -8.31
CA PHE A 267 -4.61 4.02 -6.94
C PHE A 267 -4.24 2.70 -6.27
N SER A 268 -3.24 2.73 -5.38
CA SER A 268 -3.04 1.66 -4.43
C SER A 268 -4.02 1.78 -3.26
N VAL A 269 -4.27 0.66 -2.59
CA VAL A 269 -5.07 0.65 -1.37
C VAL A 269 -4.27 -0.03 -0.27
N GLY A 270 -3.97 0.72 0.78
CA GLY A 270 -3.21 0.24 1.92
C GLY A 270 -4.08 -0.23 3.08
N THR A 271 -3.43 -0.47 4.22
CA THR A 271 -4.06 -1.08 5.40
C THR A 271 -4.83 -0.09 6.27
N LEU A 272 -4.75 1.24 6.01
CA LEU A 272 -5.47 2.25 6.79
C LEU A 272 -6.93 2.37 6.32
N TYR A 273 -7.75 1.42 6.71
CA TYR A 273 -9.09 1.13 6.21
C TYR A 273 -9.98 2.35 5.95
N PHE A 274 -10.22 3.18 6.96
CA PHE A 274 -11.07 4.36 6.83
C PHE A 274 -10.40 5.51 6.06
N MET A 275 -9.06 5.59 6.12
CA MET A 275 -8.29 6.55 5.34
C MET A 275 -8.43 6.26 3.85
N GLU A 276 -8.40 4.98 3.46
CA GLU A 276 -8.58 4.57 2.07
C GLU A 276 -9.99 4.88 1.56
N ILE A 277 -11.02 4.63 2.36
CA ILE A 277 -12.40 5.06 2.01
C ILE A 277 -12.45 6.57 1.79
N ALA A 278 -11.87 7.34 2.72
CA ALA A 278 -11.84 8.80 2.65
C ALA A 278 -11.04 9.30 1.43
N LYS A 279 -9.95 8.63 1.06
CA LYS A 279 -9.12 8.95 -0.10
C LYS A 279 -9.93 8.95 -1.40
N PHE A 280 -10.68 7.89 -1.68
CA PHE A 280 -11.50 7.83 -2.90
C PHE A 280 -12.66 8.83 -2.89
N ARG A 281 -13.25 9.11 -1.73
CA ARG A 281 -14.27 10.15 -1.58
C ARG A 281 -13.68 11.53 -1.88
N ALA A 282 -12.54 11.86 -1.29
CA ALA A 282 -11.79 13.09 -1.53
C ALA A 282 -11.31 13.20 -2.99
N ALA A 283 -10.84 12.09 -3.57
CA ALA A 283 -10.36 12.06 -4.96
C ALA A 283 -11.45 12.49 -5.95
N ARG A 284 -12.65 11.93 -5.84
CA ARG A 284 -13.78 12.31 -6.72
C ARG A 284 -14.16 13.79 -6.55
N TYR A 285 -14.24 14.25 -5.31
CA TYR A 285 -14.53 15.65 -5.02
C TYR A 285 -13.47 16.59 -5.60
N LEU A 286 -12.19 16.33 -5.33
CA LEU A 286 -11.10 17.19 -5.78
C LEU A 286 -10.94 17.16 -7.31
N TRP A 287 -11.22 16.03 -7.95
CA TRP A 287 -11.23 15.95 -9.40
C TRP A 287 -12.24 16.91 -10.03
N THR A 288 -13.45 17.04 -9.44
CA THR A 288 -14.41 18.04 -9.92
C THR A 288 -13.87 19.46 -9.77
N LYS A 289 -13.13 19.74 -8.69
CA LYS A 289 -12.51 21.07 -8.48
C LYS A 289 -11.39 21.39 -9.48
N VAL A 290 -10.60 20.38 -9.84
CA VAL A 290 -9.62 20.53 -10.92
C VAL A 290 -10.34 20.88 -12.23
N LEU A 291 -11.36 20.11 -12.62
CA LEU A 291 -12.11 20.34 -13.85
C LEU A 291 -12.85 21.68 -13.90
N GLU A 292 -13.40 22.13 -12.77
CA GLU A 292 -13.96 23.50 -12.65
C GLU A 292 -12.90 24.56 -12.95
N GLY A 293 -11.66 24.36 -12.48
CA GLY A 293 -10.52 25.22 -12.79
C GLY A 293 -10.21 25.31 -14.27
N TYR A 294 -10.48 24.26 -15.04
CA TYR A 294 -10.40 24.24 -16.51
C TYR A 294 -11.68 24.72 -17.21
N GLY A 295 -12.66 25.23 -16.47
CA GLY A 295 -13.90 25.78 -17.02
C GLY A 295 -14.93 24.73 -17.45
N VAL A 296 -14.78 23.47 -17.05
CA VAL A 296 -15.76 22.42 -17.38
C VAL A 296 -17.05 22.66 -16.60
N GLN A 297 -18.20 22.71 -17.30
CA GLN A 297 -19.54 22.90 -16.73
C GLN A 297 -20.41 21.65 -16.84
N ALA A 298 -20.02 20.70 -17.70
CA ALA A 298 -20.75 19.46 -17.94
C ALA A 298 -20.47 18.46 -16.80
N HIS A 299 -21.30 18.48 -15.76
CA HIS A 299 -21.08 17.70 -14.54
C HIS A 299 -20.99 16.18 -14.80
N ASP A 300 -21.75 15.64 -15.77
CA ASP A 300 -21.71 14.24 -16.18
C ASP A 300 -20.34 13.79 -16.67
N ARG A 301 -19.52 14.71 -17.21
CA ARG A 301 -18.14 14.49 -17.67
C ARG A 301 -17.10 14.61 -16.56
N MET A 302 -17.50 14.99 -15.33
CA MET A 302 -16.61 15.14 -14.19
C MET A 302 -16.46 13.88 -13.35
N LYS A 303 -17.08 12.77 -13.73
CA LYS A 303 -17.00 11.49 -13.02
C LYS A 303 -15.58 10.92 -13.11
N MET A 304 -14.95 10.68 -11.97
CA MET A 304 -13.65 10.03 -11.90
C MET A 304 -13.79 8.52 -12.10
N ILE A 305 -13.17 7.95 -13.12
CA ILE A 305 -13.05 6.50 -13.28
C ILE A 305 -11.79 6.04 -12.52
N ALA A 306 -11.99 5.39 -11.38
CA ALA A 306 -10.91 4.96 -10.49
C ALA A 306 -10.80 3.43 -10.44
N HIS A 307 -9.63 2.92 -10.81
CA HIS A 307 -9.20 1.54 -10.56
C HIS A 307 -8.40 1.49 -9.26
N ALA A 308 -8.63 0.47 -8.44
CA ALA A 308 -7.87 0.19 -7.23
C ALA A 308 -7.05 -1.09 -7.36
N GLU A 309 -5.85 -1.09 -6.80
CA GLU A 309 -5.00 -2.27 -6.63
C GLU A 309 -4.61 -2.38 -5.16
N THR A 310 -4.71 -3.57 -4.55
CA THR A 310 -4.22 -3.77 -3.18
C THR A 310 -2.71 -3.50 -3.08
N SER A 311 -2.25 -3.07 -1.92
CA SER A 311 -0.92 -2.48 -1.75
C SER A 311 0.23 -3.48 -1.91
N ARG A 312 1.15 -3.21 -2.83
CA ARG A 312 2.45 -3.92 -2.90
C ARG A 312 3.36 -3.56 -1.73
N PHE A 313 3.27 -2.32 -1.26
CA PHE A 313 4.08 -1.82 -0.15
C PHE A 313 3.87 -2.62 1.15
N ASN A 314 2.65 -3.11 1.40
CA ASN A 314 2.28 -3.83 2.62
C ASN A 314 2.51 -5.35 2.55
N GLN A 315 2.84 -5.91 1.37
CA GLN A 315 3.06 -7.35 1.24
C GLN A 315 4.40 -7.79 1.85
N THR A 316 4.41 -9.00 2.39
CA THR A 316 5.56 -9.63 3.04
C THR A 316 5.94 -10.93 2.33
N VAL A 317 7.23 -11.27 2.38
CA VAL A 317 7.76 -12.56 1.89
C VAL A 317 7.60 -13.63 2.96
N TYR A 318 7.91 -13.28 4.23
CA TYR A 318 7.65 -14.15 5.37
C TYR A 318 6.18 -14.12 5.75
N ASP A 319 5.68 -15.28 6.19
CA ASP A 319 4.29 -15.50 6.54
C ASP A 319 3.32 -15.03 5.43
N PRO A 320 3.50 -15.53 4.18
CA PRO A 320 2.85 -14.95 2.99
C PRO A 320 1.33 -15.07 3.03
N TYR A 321 0.77 -16.04 3.77
CA TYR A 321 -0.68 -16.17 3.90
C TYR A 321 -1.34 -15.01 4.67
N ILE A 322 -0.57 -14.25 5.47
CA ILE A 322 -1.07 -13.01 6.06
C ILE A 322 -1.38 -11.95 4.99
N ASN A 323 -0.73 -12.01 3.82
CA ASN A 323 -1.06 -11.16 2.69
C ASN A 323 -2.50 -11.36 2.20
N LEU A 324 -3.08 -12.57 2.34
CA LEU A 324 -4.50 -12.80 2.04
C LEU A 324 -5.42 -11.98 2.94
N LEU A 325 -5.09 -11.90 4.24
CA LEU A 325 -5.87 -11.13 5.20
C LEU A 325 -5.74 -9.62 4.94
N ARG A 326 -4.53 -9.14 4.62
CA ARG A 326 -4.30 -7.75 4.23
C ARG A 326 -5.10 -7.41 2.98
N ALA A 327 -4.97 -8.21 1.93
CA ALA A 327 -5.65 -8.02 0.66
C ALA A 327 -7.18 -8.05 0.81
N ALA A 328 -7.74 -8.86 1.71
CA ALA A 328 -9.17 -8.89 2.00
C ALA A 328 -9.65 -7.55 2.58
N THR A 329 -8.97 -7.01 3.60
CA THR A 329 -9.34 -5.72 4.22
C THR A 329 -9.10 -4.53 3.30
N GLU A 330 -8.02 -4.54 2.50
CA GLU A 330 -7.74 -3.54 1.46
C GLU A 330 -8.81 -3.59 0.37
N GLY A 331 -9.21 -4.79 -0.06
CA GLY A 331 -10.32 -4.99 -0.99
C GLY A 331 -11.65 -4.47 -0.45
N MET A 332 -11.97 -4.74 0.83
CA MET A 332 -13.18 -4.22 1.49
C MET A 332 -13.21 -2.69 1.47
N SER A 333 -12.14 -2.01 1.88
CA SER A 333 -12.11 -0.54 1.88
C SER A 333 -12.28 0.04 0.48
N SER A 334 -11.69 -0.61 -0.53
CA SER A 334 -11.83 -0.21 -1.94
C SER A 334 -13.29 -0.26 -2.42
N VAL A 335 -13.96 -1.39 -2.19
CA VAL A 335 -15.33 -1.57 -2.68
C VAL A 335 -16.33 -0.70 -1.91
N LEU A 336 -16.14 -0.52 -0.59
CA LEU A 336 -16.94 0.41 0.21
C LEU A 336 -16.72 1.88 -0.22
N ALA A 337 -15.55 2.19 -0.72
CA ALA A 337 -15.24 3.50 -1.30
C ALA A 337 -15.84 3.73 -2.69
N GLY A 338 -16.45 2.72 -3.32
CA GLY A 338 -17.14 2.84 -4.61
C GLY A 338 -16.22 2.95 -5.81
N VAL A 339 -15.16 2.16 -5.87
CA VAL A 339 -14.25 2.09 -7.02
C VAL A 339 -14.92 1.51 -8.27
N HIS A 340 -14.39 1.82 -9.46
CA HIS A 340 -14.88 1.27 -10.71
C HIS A 340 -14.48 -0.19 -10.89
N SER A 341 -13.23 -0.51 -10.61
CA SER A 341 -12.68 -1.86 -10.69
C SER A 341 -11.61 -2.08 -9.63
N LEU A 342 -11.37 -3.33 -9.27
CA LEU A 342 -10.40 -3.73 -8.25
C LEU A 342 -9.55 -4.89 -8.75
N THR A 343 -8.23 -4.77 -8.61
CA THR A 343 -7.28 -5.89 -8.66
C THR A 343 -6.83 -6.21 -7.23
N VAL A 344 -7.11 -7.41 -6.76
CA VAL A 344 -6.51 -7.97 -5.55
C VAL A 344 -5.24 -8.71 -5.97
N LEU A 345 -4.11 -8.30 -5.41
CA LEU A 345 -2.82 -8.95 -5.69
C LEU A 345 -2.76 -10.33 -5.04
N PRO A 346 -2.27 -11.34 -5.74
CA PRO A 346 -1.96 -12.65 -5.17
C PRO A 346 -0.95 -12.54 -4.02
N PHE A 347 -1.08 -13.41 -3.02
CA PHE A 347 -0.29 -13.36 -1.79
C PHE A 347 1.20 -13.65 -2.00
N ASP A 348 1.55 -14.35 -3.07
CA ASP A 348 2.89 -14.78 -3.47
C ASP A 348 3.62 -13.76 -4.37
N THR A 349 2.94 -12.71 -4.80
CA THR A 349 3.50 -11.65 -5.66
C THR A 349 4.89 -11.12 -5.21
N PRO A 350 5.23 -11.02 -3.90
CA PRO A 350 6.54 -10.52 -3.48
C PRO A 350 7.74 -11.41 -3.81
N TYR A 351 7.55 -12.69 -4.12
CA TYR A 351 8.66 -13.64 -4.24
C TYR A 351 8.53 -14.65 -5.39
N GLU A 352 7.38 -14.72 -6.07
CA GLU A 352 7.24 -15.59 -7.25
C GLU A 352 6.19 -15.07 -8.23
N LYS A 353 6.22 -15.58 -9.48
CA LYS A 353 5.14 -15.34 -10.43
C LYS A 353 3.89 -16.05 -9.93
N PRO A 354 2.77 -15.33 -9.73
CA PRO A 354 1.54 -15.91 -9.17
C PRO A 354 1.06 -17.15 -9.90
N GLY A 355 0.80 -18.21 -9.13
CA GLY A 355 0.28 -19.47 -9.64
C GLY A 355 -1.25 -19.50 -9.71
N GLU A 356 -1.82 -20.65 -10.17
CA GLU A 356 -3.28 -20.82 -10.25
C GLU A 356 -3.95 -20.69 -8.87
N PHE A 357 -3.32 -21.23 -7.82
CA PHE A 357 -3.89 -21.19 -6.46
C PHE A 357 -3.98 -19.76 -5.92
N SER A 358 -2.89 -19.03 -5.95
CA SER A 358 -2.82 -17.67 -5.42
C SER A 358 -3.71 -16.70 -6.20
N THR A 359 -3.72 -16.82 -7.53
CA THR A 359 -4.58 -16.02 -8.41
C THR A 359 -6.07 -16.32 -8.18
N ARG A 360 -6.42 -17.60 -7.93
CA ARG A 360 -7.78 -17.99 -7.55
C ARG A 360 -8.19 -17.41 -6.20
N MET A 361 -7.29 -17.42 -5.20
CA MET A 361 -7.58 -16.83 -3.88
C MET A 361 -7.82 -15.32 -3.99
N ALA A 362 -7.01 -14.62 -4.76
CA ALA A 362 -7.17 -13.19 -5.00
C ALA A 362 -8.53 -12.85 -5.65
N ARG A 363 -8.97 -13.62 -6.65
CA ARG A 363 -10.30 -13.48 -7.24
C ARG A 363 -11.42 -13.83 -6.26
N ASN A 364 -11.27 -14.94 -5.54
CA ASN A 364 -12.28 -15.40 -4.59
C ASN A 364 -12.48 -14.41 -3.44
N ALA A 365 -11.44 -13.69 -3.01
CA ALA A 365 -11.60 -12.61 -2.02
C ALA A 365 -12.63 -11.57 -2.50
N GLN A 366 -12.58 -11.17 -3.77
CA GLN A 366 -13.56 -10.22 -4.32
C GLN A 366 -14.95 -10.84 -4.53
N LEU A 367 -15.01 -12.11 -4.96
CA LEU A 367 -16.29 -12.83 -5.11
C LEU A 367 -16.99 -12.98 -3.75
N LEU A 368 -16.24 -13.28 -2.69
CA LEU A 368 -16.77 -13.34 -1.32
C LEU A 368 -17.40 -12.00 -0.90
N LEU A 369 -16.70 -10.89 -1.17
CA LEU A 369 -17.24 -9.55 -0.87
C LEU A 369 -18.53 -9.25 -1.64
N ARG A 370 -18.66 -9.75 -2.88
CA ARG A 370 -19.80 -9.50 -3.74
C ARG A 370 -20.95 -10.48 -3.47
N GLU A 371 -20.68 -11.78 -3.45
CA GLU A 371 -21.73 -12.82 -3.47
C GLU A 371 -22.17 -13.27 -2.08
N GLU A 372 -21.29 -13.18 -1.05
CA GLU A 372 -21.59 -13.58 0.32
C GLU A 372 -21.80 -12.39 1.25
N SER A 373 -20.98 -11.33 1.09
CA SER A 373 -21.05 -10.13 1.94
C SER A 373 -21.97 -9.03 1.36
N TYR A 374 -22.43 -9.17 0.11
CA TYR A 374 -23.39 -8.30 -0.56
C TYR A 374 -23.00 -6.80 -0.59
N PHE A 375 -21.70 -6.48 -0.68
CA PHE A 375 -21.23 -5.10 -0.71
C PHE A 375 -21.60 -4.35 -1.99
N ASP A 376 -22.04 -5.06 -3.02
CA ASP A 376 -22.54 -4.50 -4.27
C ASP A 376 -23.99 -3.96 -4.17
N LYS A 377 -24.73 -4.30 -3.11
CA LYS A 377 -26.17 -3.97 -2.97
C LYS A 377 -26.42 -2.59 -2.37
N VAL A 378 -25.44 -1.99 -1.68
CA VAL A 378 -25.62 -0.73 -0.93
C VAL A 378 -24.75 0.36 -1.53
N VAL A 379 -25.37 1.47 -1.93
CA VAL A 379 -24.67 2.66 -2.43
C VAL A 379 -24.08 3.44 -1.26
N ASP A 380 -22.80 3.79 -1.33
CA ASP A 380 -22.08 4.59 -0.34
C ASP A 380 -22.35 4.13 1.12
N PRO A 381 -22.01 2.89 1.47
CA PRO A 381 -22.29 2.35 2.81
C PRO A 381 -21.54 3.10 3.93
N ALA A 382 -20.52 3.89 3.60
CA ALA A 382 -19.82 4.78 4.52
C ALA A 382 -20.56 6.11 4.75
N GLY A 383 -21.62 6.39 3.99
CA GLY A 383 -22.46 7.58 4.13
C GLY A 383 -23.16 7.61 5.48
N GLY A 384 -23.16 8.80 6.14
CA GLY A 384 -23.73 8.98 7.49
C GLY A 384 -22.73 8.77 8.63
N SER A 385 -21.51 8.32 8.35
CA SER A 385 -20.45 8.26 9.35
C SER A 385 -19.78 9.65 9.51
N TYR A 386 -19.96 10.26 10.68
CA TYR A 386 -19.28 11.52 11.01
C TYR A 386 -17.77 11.40 10.86
N TYR A 387 -17.20 10.28 11.32
CA TYR A 387 -15.78 9.98 11.24
C TYR A 387 -15.27 9.99 9.79
N VAL A 388 -15.94 9.26 8.89
CA VAL A 388 -15.53 9.20 7.48
C VAL A 388 -15.70 10.55 6.78
N SER A 389 -16.75 11.31 7.10
CA SER A 389 -16.98 12.63 6.49
C SER A 389 -15.91 13.63 6.91
N VAL A 390 -15.57 13.71 8.22
CA VAL A 390 -14.50 14.60 8.71
C VAL A 390 -13.14 14.17 8.15
N LEU A 391 -12.87 12.87 8.09
CA LEU A 391 -11.63 12.34 7.54
C LEU A 391 -11.50 12.66 6.03
N THR A 392 -12.61 12.57 5.28
CA THR A 392 -12.68 12.93 3.86
C THR A 392 -12.33 14.42 3.65
N ASP A 393 -12.90 15.32 4.44
CA ASP A 393 -12.62 16.75 4.35
C ASP A 393 -11.16 17.06 4.71
N SER A 394 -10.65 16.48 5.81
CA SER A 394 -9.27 16.68 6.27
C SER A 394 -8.27 16.25 5.19
N LEU A 395 -8.49 15.07 4.61
CA LEU A 395 -7.67 14.53 3.53
C LEU A 395 -7.78 15.38 2.27
N ALA A 396 -9.00 15.80 1.90
CA ALA A 396 -9.22 16.66 0.74
C ALA A 396 -8.48 18.00 0.87
N ARG A 397 -8.56 18.66 2.03
CA ARG A 397 -7.85 19.92 2.28
C ARG A 397 -6.33 19.75 2.21
N ALA A 398 -5.80 18.70 2.85
CA ALA A 398 -4.37 18.45 2.85
C ALA A 398 -3.86 18.15 1.42
N ALA A 399 -4.56 17.28 0.68
CA ALA A 399 -4.21 16.93 -0.69
C ALA A 399 -4.36 18.12 -1.65
N TRP A 400 -5.39 18.95 -1.48
CA TRP A 400 -5.58 20.16 -2.27
C TRP A 400 -4.46 21.18 -2.07
N ASN A 401 -4.07 21.42 -0.82
CA ASN A 401 -2.97 22.32 -0.52
C ASN A 401 -1.67 21.84 -1.16
N LEU A 402 -1.35 20.55 -1.03
CA LEU A 402 -0.16 19.97 -1.65
C LEU A 402 -0.24 20.02 -3.19
N PHE A 403 -1.41 19.77 -3.78
CA PHE A 403 -1.63 19.94 -5.23
C PHE A 403 -1.35 21.38 -5.67
N LEU A 404 -1.86 22.39 -4.93
CA LEU A 404 -1.60 23.80 -5.23
C LEU A 404 -0.12 24.17 -5.08
N GLU A 405 0.60 23.55 -4.15
CA GLU A 405 2.07 23.74 -4.03
C GLU A 405 2.77 23.23 -5.29
N VAL A 406 2.41 22.03 -5.79
CA VAL A 406 2.95 21.51 -7.04
C VAL A 406 2.62 22.41 -8.23
N GLN A 407 1.40 22.99 -8.29
CA GLN A 407 1.02 23.90 -9.36
C GLN A 407 1.83 25.23 -9.31
N ARG A 408 2.09 25.76 -8.10
CA ARG A 408 2.94 26.96 -7.92
C ARG A 408 4.40 26.68 -8.30
N ASP A 409 4.86 25.44 -8.15
CA ASP A 409 6.22 25.02 -8.54
C ASP A 409 6.35 24.78 -10.06
N GLY A 410 5.36 25.14 -10.86
CA GLY A 410 5.34 25.02 -12.31
C GLY A 410 4.62 23.79 -12.83
N GLY A 411 3.87 23.10 -12.01
CA GLY A 411 3.14 21.87 -12.33
C GLY A 411 3.95 20.59 -12.17
N TYR A 412 3.35 19.47 -12.52
CA TYR A 412 3.89 18.14 -12.22
C TYR A 412 5.28 17.90 -12.83
N VAL A 413 5.45 18.21 -14.11
CA VAL A 413 6.72 17.94 -14.83
C VAL A 413 7.86 18.76 -14.23
N GLU A 414 7.65 20.03 -13.97
CA GLU A 414 8.64 20.93 -13.41
C GLU A 414 9.03 20.50 -11.98
N ALA A 415 8.04 20.18 -11.14
CA ALA A 415 8.27 19.71 -9.78
C ALA A 415 9.05 18.38 -9.74
N MET A 416 8.79 17.46 -10.68
CA MET A 416 9.57 16.23 -10.85
C MET A 416 11.01 16.52 -11.29
N GLN A 417 11.21 17.46 -12.23
CA GLN A 417 12.55 17.84 -12.71
C GLN A 417 13.38 18.54 -11.63
N ARG A 418 12.75 19.34 -10.77
CA ARG A 418 13.40 19.97 -9.61
C ARG A 418 13.65 19.03 -8.45
N GLY A 419 13.03 17.85 -8.46
CA GLY A 419 13.18 16.85 -7.40
C GLY A 419 12.35 17.13 -6.13
N THR A 420 11.42 18.11 -6.16
CA THR A 420 10.60 18.48 -5.00
C THR A 420 9.67 17.35 -4.57
N ILE A 421 9.03 16.68 -5.54
CA ILE A 421 8.16 15.52 -5.28
C ILE A 421 8.97 14.35 -4.72
N GLN A 422 10.10 14.02 -5.36
CA GLN A 422 10.96 12.91 -4.94
C GLN A 422 11.46 13.10 -3.51
N LYS A 423 11.91 14.33 -3.19
CA LYS A 423 12.36 14.66 -1.84
C LYS A 423 11.26 14.48 -0.81
N ALA A 424 10.06 14.99 -1.07
CA ALA A 424 8.94 14.87 -0.14
C ALA A 424 8.53 13.40 0.09
N VAL A 425 8.55 12.57 -0.96
CA VAL A 425 8.28 11.12 -0.85
C VAL A 425 9.40 10.42 -0.08
N ALA A 426 10.67 10.73 -0.36
CA ALA A 426 11.82 10.11 0.31
C ALA A 426 11.87 10.44 1.82
N ASP A 427 11.60 11.69 2.21
CA ASP A 427 11.57 12.13 3.62
C ASP A 427 10.50 11.34 4.40
N LEU A 428 9.33 11.11 3.77
CA LEU A 428 8.28 10.31 4.38
C LEU A 428 8.60 8.82 4.40
N ALA A 429 9.16 8.29 3.33
CA ALA A 429 9.63 6.89 3.25
C ALA A 429 10.64 6.58 4.37
N ALA A 430 11.59 7.49 4.62
CA ALA A 430 12.54 7.35 5.73
C ALA A 430 11.82 7.33 7.09
N THR A 431 10.79 8.18 7.27
CA THR A 431 9.97 8.19 8.47
C THR A 431 9.23 6.86 8.67
N ARG A 432 8.64 6.31 7.61
CA ARG A 432 7.94 5.01 7.65
C ARG A 432 8.90 3.86 7.99
N ARG A 433 10.08 3.79 7.35
CA ARG A 433 11.13 2.80 7.68
C ARG A 433 11.51 2.86 9.16
N LYS A 434 11.76 4.07 9.68
CA LYS A 434 12.06 4.27 11.10
C LYS A 434 10.93 3.80 12.02
N ARG A 435 9.66 4.01 11.64
CA ARG A 435 8.50 3.55 12.42
C ARG A 435 8.40 2.03 12.46
N TYR A 436 8.65 1.33 11.34
CA TYR A 436 8.75 -0.14 11.33
C TYR A 436 9.95 -0.64 12.12
N ALA A 437 11.13 -0.04 11.95
CA ALA A 437 12.34 -0.40 12.68
C ALA A 437 12.21 -0.22 14.20
N THR A 438 11.41 0.75 14.66
CA THR A 438 11.15 1.01 16.09
C THR A 438 9.83 0.40 16.60
N ARG A 439 9.14 -0.39 15.78
CA ARG A 439 7.83 -1.00 16.10
C ARG A 439 6.73 0.00 16.50
N LYS A 440 6.86 1.26 16.08
CA LYS A 440 5.77 2.25 16.20
C LYS A 440 4.61 1.92 15.27
N ASP A 441 4.92 1.36 14.11
CA ASP A 441 3.95 0.75 13.21
C ASP A 441 4.18 -0.75 13.19
N THR A 442 3.10 -1.51 13.34
CA THR A 442 3.14 -2.97 13.32
C THR A 442 2.99 -3.48 11.90
N LEU A 443 3.88 -4.40 11.52
CA LEU A 443 3.74 -5.24 10.34
C LEU A 443 3.72 -6.69 10.81
N LEU A 444 2.52 -7.26 10.86
CA LEU A 444 2.26 -8.58 11.41
C LEU A 444 3.07 -9.64 10.66
N GLY A 445 3.67 -10.57 11.40
CA GLY A 445 4.54 -11.61 10.83
C GLY A 445 5.97 -11.15 10.55
N THR A 446 6.25 -9.84 10.62
CA THR A 446 7.57 -9.26 10.30
C THR A 446 8.25 -8.64 11.52
N ASN A 447 7.75 -7.48 12.01
CA ASN A 447 8.32 -6.82 13.19
C ASN A 447 7.55 -7.10 14.48
N GLN A 448 6.43 -7.83 14.37
CA GLN A 448 5.59 -8.25 15.47
C GLN A 448 4.93 -9.59 15.15
N PHE A 449 4.92 -10.51 16.11
CA PHE A 449 4.36 -11.85 15.98
C PHE A 449 4.90 -12.63 14.77
N PRO A 450 6.23 -12.74 14.58
CA PRO A 450 6.78 -13.53 13.48
C PRO A 450 6.49 -15.01 13.70
N ASN A 451 6.41 -15.78 12.62
CA ASN A 451 6.37 -17.22 12.71
C ASN A 451 7.78 -17.73 13.10
N PHE A 452 7.91 -18.35 14.28
CA PHE A 452 9.19 -18.73 14.88
C PHE A 452 9.88 -19.89 14.16
N THR A 453 9.11 -20.71 13.46
CA THR A 453 9.59 -21.94 12.81
C THR A 453 9.75 -21.82 11.30
N GLU A 454 9.36 -20.68 10.72
CA GLU A 454 9.44 -20.45 9.29
C GLU A 454 10.86 -20.16 8.84
N HIS A 455 11.25 -20.80 7.75
CA HIS A 455 12.50 -20.59 7.01
C HIS A 455 12.19 -20.46 5.54
N LEU A 456 12.93 -19.62 4.84
CA LEU A 456 12.83 -19.50 3.40
C LEU A 456 13.88 -20.37 2.70
N GLU A 457 13.46 -21.09 1.68
CA GLU A 457 14.37 -21.81 0.80
C GLU A 457 15.25 -20.83 -0.01
N PRO A 458 16.50 -21.21 -0.34
CA PRO A 458 17.43 -20.32 -1.05
C PRO A 458 16.90 -19.77 -2.38
N ASN A 459 16.09 -20.54 -3.12
CA ASN A 459 15.45 -20.09 -4.36
C ASN A 459 14.40 -19.01 -4.12
N VAL A 460 13.61 -19.11 -3.03
CA VAL A 460 12.64 -18.07 -2.64
C VAL A 460 13.35 -16.78 -2.23
N ILE A 461 14.45 -16.91 -1.46
CA ILE A 461 15.28 -15.75 -1.08
C ILE A 461 15.87 -15.06 -2.32
N ALA A 462 16.38 -15.84 -3.29
CA ALA A 462 16.91 -15.29 -4.53
C ALA A 462 15.82 -14.58 -5.36
N ALA A 463 14.65 -15.18 -5.48
CA ALA A 463 13.51 -14.60 -6.19
C ALA A 463 13.02 -13.32 -5.50
N ALA A 464 12.84 -13.33 -4.18
CA ALA A 464 12.42 -12.16 -3.41
C ALA A 464 13.40 -10.99 -3.55
N LYS A 465 14.72 -11.26 -3.55
CA LYS A 465 15.75 -10.23 -3.79
C LYS A 465 15.73 -9.71 -5.22
N ALA A 466 15.49 -10.55 -6.20
CA ALA A 466 15.37 -10.13 -7.60
C ALA A 466 14.12 -9.26 -7.83
N MET A 467 13.03 -9.52 -7.12
CA MET A 467 11.79 -8.77 -7.20
C MET A 467 11.81 -7.48 -6.35
N GLY A 468 12.55 -7.46 -5.23
CA GLY A 468 12.74 -6.29 -4.36
C GLY A 468 13.86 -5.35 -4.80
N GLY A 469 14.74 -5.82 -5.67
CA GLY A 469 15.95 -5.10 -6.03
C GLY A 469 15.81 -4.12 -7.18
N ASP A 470 15.35 -2.91 -6.91
CA ASP A 470 15.90 -1.72 -7.56
C ASP A 470 16.87 -1.04 -6.58
N THR A 471 17.82 -1.80 -6.06
CA THR A 471 18.96 -1.22 -5.33
C THR A 471 19.87 -0.55 -6.36
N CYS A 472 20.04 0.76 -6.21
CA CYS A 472 21.04 1.57 -6.92
C CYS A 472 22.48 1.08 -6.65
N THR A 473 22.87 -0.04 -7.25
CA THR A 473 24.26 -0.41 -7.45
C THR A 473 24.36 -0.88 -8.90
N GLY A 474 24.86 -0.02 -9.75
CA GLY A 474 25.30 -0.41 -11.08
C GLY A 474 26.29 -1.57 -10.99
N GLU A 475 26.10 -2.56 -11.87
CA GLU A 475 26.87 -3.75 -12.14
C GLU A 475 26.27 -5.05 -11.59
N GLY A 476 25.64 -5.78 -12.51
CA GLY A 476 25.19 -7.15 -12.28
C GLY A 476 24.11 -7.58 -13.27
N THR A 477 24.51 -8.16 -14.41
CA THR A 477 23.59 -8.82 -15.32
C THR A 477 22.91 -10.03 -14.66
N PRO A 478 21.56 -10.11 -14.59
CA PRO A 478 20.90 -11.34 -14.22
C PRO A 478 20.77 -12.25 -15.44
N SER A 479 21.50 -13.34 -15.43
CA SER A 479 21.21 -14.49 -16.28
C SER A 479 20.17 -15.36 -15.59
N GLY A 480 18.98 -15.49 -16.15
CA GLY A 480 17.99 -16.52 -15.81
C GLY A 480 16.67 -16.03 -15.26
N GLY A 481 15.68 -15.91 -16.12
CA GLY A 481 14.29 -16.30 -15.92
C GLY A 481 13.48 -15.73 -14.76
N ALA A 482 13.72 -14.52 -14.29
CA ALA A 482 12.83 -13.86 -13.35
C ALA A 482 11.97 -12.86 -14.11
N VAL A 483 10.69 -13.16 -14.27
CA VAL A 483 9.70 -12.19 -14.72
C VAL A 483 9.43 -11.26 -13.56
N ALA A 484 10.25 -10.23 -13.44
CA ALA A 484 9.84 -9.03 -12.72
C ALA A 484 8.59 -8.54 -13.43
N VAL A 485 7.48 -8.40 -12.71
CA VAL A 485 6.33 -7.66 -13.21
C VAL A 485 6.84 -6.31 -13.68
N GLY A 486 7.13 -6.23 -14.97
CA GLY A 486 7.50 -5.14 -15.84
C GLY A 486 8.19 -3.88 -15.33
N LEU A 487 9.01 -3.90 -14.29
CA LEU A 487 9.60 -2.69 -13.71
C LEU A 487 11.14 -2.66 -13.65
N ALA A 488 11.82 -3.80 -13.76
CA ALA A 488 13.27 -3.87 -13.91
C ALA A 488 13.62 -4.14 -15.38
N GLY A 489 13.58 -3.12 -16.22
CA GLY A 489 14.04 -3.24 -17.60
C GLY A 489 15.55 -3.14 -17.68
N SER A 490 16.23 -4.26 -17.95
CA SER A 490 17.59 -4.24 -18.50
C SER A 490 17.62 -3.35 -19.76
N GLU A 491 18.60 -2.48 -19.85
CA GLU A 491 18.90 -1.77 -21.10
C GLU A 491 19.38 -2.77 -22.17
N SER A 492 18.43 -3.42 -22.85
CA SER A 492 18.75 -4.12 -24.07
C SER A 492 18.52 -3.17 -25.26
N SER A 493 19.55 -3.02 -26.04
CA SER A 493 19.66 -2.30 -27.29
C SER A 493 18.50 -2.58 -28.25
N GLY A 494 17.51 -1.67 -28.31
CA GLY A 494 16.40 -1.81 -29.24
C GLY A 494 15.56 -0.54 -29.45
N CYS A 495 15.66 0.45 -28.59
CA CYS A 495 15.13 1.79 -28.83
C CYS A 495 16.07 2.80 -28.18
N SER A 496 16.95 3.41 -28.98
CA SER A 496 17.70 4.61 -28.59
C SER A 496 16.71 5.77 -28.39
N HIS A 497 15.95 5.75 -27.29
CA HIS A 497 15.12 6.88 -26.88
C HIS A 497 16.05 7.92 -26.27
N GLY A 498 16.69 8.71 -27.14
CA GLY A 498 17.69 9.72 -26.83
C GLY A 498 17.16 10.96 -26.12
N GLY A 499 16.39 10.79 -25.06
CA GLY A 499 16.11 11.88 -24.11
C GLY A 499 17.03 11.75 -22.91
N ALA A 500 17.80 12.80 -22.60
CA ALA A 500 18.55 12.86 -21.36
C ALA A 500 17.60 12.66 -20.17
N ARG A 501 18.07 11.99 -19.11
CA ARG A 501 17.36 11.93 -17.83
C ARG A 501 17.22 13.34 -17.28
N THR A 502 15.99 13.78 -17.04
CA THR A 502 15.67 15.15 -16.61
C THR A 502 15.18 15.20 -15.18
N ALA A 503 14.86 14.05 -14.57
CA ALA A 503 14.42 13.91 -13.19
C ALA A 503 14.98 12.64 -12.55
N GLU A 504 15.09 12.61 -11.23
CA GLU A 504 15.37 11.40 -10.47
C GLU A 504 14.12 10.52 -10.44
N PRO A 505 14.18 9.20 -10.77
CA PRO A 505 13.05 8.30 -10.61
C PRO A 505 12.62 8.11 -9.16
N LEU A 506 11.37 7.74 -8.96
CA LEU A 506 10.89 7.19 -7.70
C LEU A 506 11.24 5.70 -7.61
N HIS A 507 11.57 5.25 -6.41
CA HIS A 507 11.97 3.86 -6.14
C HIS A 507 10.94 3.18 -5.25
N PRO A 508 10.06 2.32 -5.81
CA PRO A 508 9.17 1.48 -5.02
C PRO A 508 9.93 0.53 -4.11
N PHE A 509 9.41 0.30 -2.91
CA PHE A 509 9.93 -0.67 -1.96
C PHE A 509 8.80 -1.22 -1.08
N ARG A 510 9.05 -2.33 -0.38
CA ARG A 510 8.09 -2.90 0.57
C ARG A 510 8.45 -2.51 2.00
N GLY A 511 7.44 -2.19 2.80
CA GLY A 511 7.65 -1.78 4.20
C GLY A 511 8.38 -2.83 5.06
N ALA A 512 8.29 -4.10 4.68
CA ALA A 512 8.96 -5.23 5.32
C ALA A 512 10.43 -5.43 4.91
N GLU A 513 10.87 -4.88 3.79
CA GLU A 513 12.07 -5.28 3.05
C GLU A 513 13.36 -5.29 3.89
N GLU A 514 13.59 -4.27 4.71
CA GLU A 514 14.78 -4.20 5.56
C GLU A 514 14.80 -5.27 6.66
N LEU A 515 13.64 -5.57 7.26
CA LEU A 515 13.50 -6.60 8.28
C LEU A 515 13.55 -8.00 7.68
N GLU A 516 12.99 -8.18 6.50
CA GLU A 516 13.06 -9.43 5.76
C GLU A 516 14.50 -9.72 5.30
N SER A 517 15.24 -8.71 4.84
CA SER A 517 16.65 -8.85 4.50
C SER A 517 17.46 -9.34 5.70
N LEU A 518 17.23 -8.76 6.87
CA LEU A 518 17.84 -9.19 8.13
C LEU A 518 17.55 -10.69 8.41
N ARG A 519 16.30 -11.10 8.28
CA ARG A 519 15.88 -12.49 8.53
C ARG A 519 16.44 -13.46 7.48
N MET A 520 16.48 -13.07 6.21
CA MET A 520 17.10 -13.83 5.12
C MET A 520 18.60 -14.05 5.32
N ASP A 521 19.28 -13.12 5.97
CA ASP A 521 20.70 -13.29 6.28
C ASP A 521 20.89 -14.37 7.35
N THR A 522 19.99 -14.47 8.35
CA THR A 522 19.97 -15.58 9.30
C THR A 522 19.62 -16.92 8.64
N ASP A 523 18.65 -16.95 7.73
CA ASP A 523 18.25 -18.19 7.02
C ASP A 523 19.38 -18.76 6.14
N ARG A 524 20.36 -17.91 5.72
CA ARG A 524 21.53 -18.32 4.93
C ARG A 524 22.75 -18.67 5.78
N ALA A 525 22.74 -18.33 7.07
CA ALA A 525 23.88 -18.58 7.94
C ALA A 525 24.08 -20.09 8.16
N GLU A 526 25.35 -20.52 8.25
CA GLU A 526 25.68 -21.91 8.57
C GLU A 526 25.19 -22.32 9.96
N HIS A 527 25.16 -21.36 10.88
CA HIS A 527 24.65 -21.51 12.24
C HIS A 527 23.56 -20.49 12.50
N ARG A 528 22.39 -21.00 12.91
CA ARG A 528 21.27 -20.16 13.35
C ARG A 528 21.46 -19.81 14.81
N PRO A 529 21.56 -18.51 15.19
CA PRO A 529 21.73 -18.14 16.57
C PRO A 529 20.56 -18.57 17.46
N VAL A 530 20.89 -19.06 18.65
CA VAL A 530 19.93 -19.52 19.66
C VAL A 530 19.82 -18.49 20.78
N ALA A 531 18.64 -17.89 20.96
CA ALA A 531 18.32 -16.97 22.04
C ALA A 531 17.53 -17.70 23.15
N PHE A 532 18.13 -17.84 24.31
CA PHE A 532 17.55 -18.53 25.45
C PHE A 532 17.04 -17.53 26.51
N MET A 533 15.78 -17.70 26.92
CA MET A 533 15.16 -16.85 27.95
C MET A 533 15.54 -17.34 29.33
N LEU A 534 16.47 -16.69 30.02
CA LEU A 534 16.79 -16.92 31.45
C LEU A 534 15.70 -16.25 32.30
N ALA A 535 14.55 -16.92 32.39
CA ALA A 535 13.39 -16.43 33.12
C ALA A 535 13.50 -16.77 34.61
N ILE A 536 13.64 -15.74 35.47
CA ILE A 536 13.85 -15.92 36.93
C ILE A 536 13.17 -14.77 37.68
N GLY A 537 12.89 -14.97 38.98
CA GLY A 537 12.27 -13.96 39.85
C GLY A 537 10.77 -13.85 39.68
N ASN A 538 10.24 -12.62 39.75
CA ASN A 538 8.80 -12.34 39.74
C ASN A 538 8.07 -12.97 38.54
N LEU A 539 7.09 -13.84 38.82
CA LEU A 539 6.40 -14.67 37.82
C LEU A 539 5.73 -13.86 36.69
N ALA A 540 5.05 -12.77 37.04
CA ALA A 540 4.32 -11.97 36.06
C ALA A 540 5.30 -11.23 35.13
N MET A 541 6.34 -10.62 35.72
CA MET A 541 7.31 -9.84 35.00
C MET A 541 8.24 -10.71 34.15
N ARG A 542 8.77 -11.83 34.69
CA ARG A 542 9.64 -12.74 33.94
C ARG A 542 8.93 -13.29 32.69
N ARG A 543 7.62 -13.62 32.76
CA ARG A 543 6.82 -14.07 31.63
C ARG A 543 6.64 -12.97 30.56
N ALA A 544 6.27 -11.76 31.00
CA ALA A 544 6.10 -10.64 30.10
C ALA A 544 7.41 -10.29 29.36
N ARG A 545 8.53 -10.32 30.08
CA ARG A 545 9.87 -10.06 29.53
C ARG A 545 10.32 -11.17 28.59
N ALA A 546 10.09 -12.45 28.93
CA ALA A 546 10.40 -13.58 28.07
C ALA A 546 9.59 -13.53 26.76
N GLN A 547 8.28 -13.33 26.85
CA GLN A 547 7.42 -13.21 25.66
C GLN A 547 7.84 -12.05 24.74
N PHE A 548 8.18 -10.89 25.32
CA PHE A 548 8.71 -9.76 24.58
C PHE A 548 10.02 -10.12 23.87
N SER A 549 10.95 -10.77 24.57
CA SER A 549 12.26 -11.13 24.04
C SER A 549 12.19 -12.21 22.97
N CYS A 550 11.35 -13.22 23.14
CA CYS A 550 11.09 -14.22 22.10
C CYS A 550 10.61 -13.56 20.81
N ASN A 551 9.64 -12.67 20.91
CA ASN A 551 9.13 -11.92 19.76
C ASN A 551 10.21 -11.06 19.13
N PHE A 552 11.07 -10.42 19.95
CA PHE A 552 12.15 -9.55 19.50
C PHE A 552 13.18 -10.30 18.66
N PHE A 553 13.73 -11.40 19.19
CA PHE A 553 14.78 -12.17 18.51
C PHE A 553 14.24 -12.98 17.30
N ALA A 554 13.01 -13.47 17.39
CA ALA A 554 12.39 -14.19 16.29
C ALA A 554 12.16 -13.32 15.04
N CYS A 555 12.06 -11.97 15.18
CA CYS A 555 12.02 -11.06 14.03
C CYS A 555 13.28 -11.13 13.15
N ALA A 556 14.43 -11.52 13.72
CA ALA A 556 15.66 -11.77 12.96
C ALA A 556 15.78 -13.23 12.48
N GLY A 557 14.79 -14.08 12.75
CA GLY A 557 14.86 -15.50 12.43
C GLY A 557 15.72 -16.31 13.40
N PHE A 558 16.13 -15.76 14.56
CA PHE A 558 16.87 -16.52 15.56
C PHE A 558 15.98 -17.63 16.15
N GLU A 559 16.57 -18.76 16.52
CA GLU A 559 15.88 -19.76 17.31
C GLU A 559 15.64 -19.20 18.71
N VAL A 560 14.40 -19.27 19.20
CA VAL A 560 14.04 -18.76 20.52
C VAL A 560 13.60 -19.90 21.42
N ILE A 561 14.19 -19.97 22.62
CA ILE A 561 13.90 -20.99 23.61
C ILE A 561 13.28 -20.33 24.83
N ASP A 562 11.95 -20.47 24.93
CA ASP A 562 11.17 -20.06 26.11
C ASP A 562 11.06 -21.21 27.11
N ASN A 563 10.76 -20.86 28.37
CA ASN A 563 10.61 -21.84 29.44
C ASN A 563 9.72 -21.30 30.56
N VAL A 564 9.41 -22.16 31.53
CA VAL A 564 8.56 -21.80 32.69
C VAL A 564 9.30 -20.99 33.77
N GLY A 565 10.64 -20.92 33.69
CA GLY A 565 11.52 -20.23 34.62
C GLY A 565 12.32 -21.16 35.50
N PHE A 566 13.33 -20.58 36.15
CA PHE A 566 14.29 -21.26 37.01
C PHE A 566 14.23 -20.69 38.44
N GLU A 567 14.65 -21.48 39.41
CA GLU A 567 14.79 -21.03 40.81
C GLU A 567 16.16 -20.38 41.04
N THR A 568 17.19 -20.83 40.32
CA THR A 568 18.55 -20.31 40.44
C THR A 568 19.16 -19.95 39.08
N ILE A 569 20.12 -19.02 39.09
CA ILE A 569 20.89 -18.63 37.90
C ILE A 569 21.67 -19.84 37.38
N ASP A 570 22.24 -20.67 38.21
CA ASP A 570 23.06 -21.80 37.80
C ASP A 570 22.26 -22.87 37.06
N GLU A 571 21.04 -23.18 37.51
CA GLU A 571 20.12 -24.06 36.77
C GLU A 571 19.78 -23.49 35.37
N GLY A 572 19.47 -22.19 35.32
CA GLY A 572 19.14 -21.54 34.08
C GLY A 572 20.29 -21.49 33.07
N LEU A 573 21.50 -21.19 33.52
CA LEU A 573 22.71 -21.19 32.70
C LEU A 573 23.09 -22.61 32.24
N ALA A 574 22.95 -23.61 33.11
CA ALA A 574 23.16 -25.01 32.72
C ALA A 574 22.18 -25.44 31.61
N ALA A 575 20.91 -25.08 31.75
CA ALA A 575 19.88 -25.34 30.73
C ALA A 575 20.16 -24.60 29.41
N ALA A 576 20.58 -23.34 29.48
CA ALA A 576 20.96 -22.54 28.30
C ALA A 576 22.10 -23.20 27.54
N ARG A 577 23.16 -23.60 28.22
CA ARG A 577 24.30 -24.31 27.64
C ARG A 577 23.95 -25.68 27.08
N GLY A 578 23.07 -26.40 27.77
CA GLY A 578 22.53 -27.66 27.26
C GLY A 578 21.72 -27.55 25.98
N LYS A 579 21.25 -26.35 25.64
CA LYS A 579 20.56 -25.98 24.40
C LYS A 579 21.44 -25.30 23.38
N GLY A 580 22.72 -25.08 23.66
CA GLY A 580 23.65 -24.41 22.76
C GLY A 580 23.31 -22.92 22.56
N ALA A 581 22.87 -22.24 23.63
CA ALA A 581 22.49 -20.83 23.55
C ALA A 581 23.67 -19.92 23.20
N ASP A 582 23.52 -19.09 22.18
CA ASP A 582 24.46 -18.02 21.82
C ASP A 582 24.12 -16.72 22.56
N ILE A 583 22.84 -16.50 22.80
CA ILE A 583 22.30 -15.33 23.52
C ILE A 583 21.56 -15.79 24.76
N ILE A 584 21.94 -15.25 25.92
CA ILE A 584 21.27 -15.48 27.18
C ILE A 584 20.55 -14.21 27.62
N VAL A 585 19.22 -14.25 27.64
CA VAL A 585 18.38 -13.08 27.90
C VAL A 585 17.83 -13.16 29.33
N LEU A 586 18.33 -12.34 30.22
CA LEU A 586 17.82 -12.24 31.60
C LEU A 586 16.44 -11.56 31.58
N CYS A 587 15.42 -12.30 32.02
CA CYS A 587 14.03 -11.91 32.07
C CYS A 587 13.52 -11.91 33.52
N SER A 588 13.37 -10.72 34.11
CA SER A 588 12.89 -10.53 35.49
C SER A 588 12.17 -9.19 35.66
N SER A 589 11.89 -8.80 36.92
CA SER A 589 11.40 -7.45 37.23
C SER A 589 12.55 -6.43 37.30
N ASP A 590 12.22 -5.15 37.13
CA ASP A 590 13.21 -4.07 37.09
C ASP A 590 13.97 -3.97 38.45
N ASP A 591 13.32 -4.31 39.56
CA ASP A 591 13.90 -4.29 40.92
C ASP A 591 14.90 -5.43 41.16
N GLU A 592 14.77 -6.55 40.47
CA GLU A 592 15.58 -7.75 40.65
C GLU A 592 16.84 -7.76 39.75
N TYR A 593 16.87 -6.95 38.68
CA TYR A 593 17.95 -7.02 37.69
C TYR A 593 19.34 -6.77 38.21
N LEU A 594 19.52 -5.90 39.22
CA LEU A 594 20.86 -5.58 39.72
C LEU A 594 21.50 -6.81 40.39
N GLU A 595 20.76 -7.46 41.27
CA GLU A 595 21.29 -8.63 42.03
C GLU A 595 21.43 -9.86 41.11
N LEU A 596 20.42 -10.13 40.28
CA LEU A 596 20.49 -11.22 39.32
C LEU A 596 21.59 -11.00 38.24
N GLY A 597 21.80 -9.76 37.82
CA GLY A 597 22.87 -9.41 36.87
C GLY A 597 24.26 -9.57 37.48
N LYS A 598 24.46 -9.16 38.76
CA LYS A 598 25.73 -9.39 39.49
C LYS A 598 26.05 -10.87 39.61
N GLU A 599 25.03 -11.70 39.81
CA GLU A 599 25.20 -13.14 39.93
C GLU A 599 25.42 -13.83 38.58
N ALA A 600 24.65 -13.46 37.55
CA ALA A 600 24.67 -14.13 36.27
C ALA A 600 25.87 -13.71 35.38
N PHE A 601 26.16 -12.41 35.28
CA PHE A 601 27.12 -11.88 34.30
C PHE A 601 28.55 -12.45 34.46
N PRO A 602 29.12 -12.60 35.65
CA PRO A 602 30.45 -13.22 35.81
C PRO A 602 30.53 -14.69 35.39
N LYS A 603 29.38 -15.36 35.26
CA LYS A 603 29.28 -16.78 34.87
C LYS A 603 29.07 -16.94 33.36
N ILE A 604 28.91 -15.84 32.59
CA ILE A 604 28.72 -15.86 31.14
C ILE A 604 30.01 -16.20 30.44
N GLY A 605 29.95 -17.13 29.50
CA GLY A 605 31.12 -17.58 28.72
C GLY A 605 31.53 -16.55 27.65
N PRO A 606 32.78 -16.63 27.16
CA PRO A 606 33.35 -15.64 26.22
C PRO A 606 32.67 -15.65 24.83
N ARG A 607 31.88 -16.67 24.52
CA ARG A 607 31.11 -16.77 23.27
C ARG A 607 29.62 -16.53 23.47
N GLU A 608 29.19 -16.36 24.72
CA GLU A 608 27.78 -16.13 25.07
C GLU A 608 27.52 -14.63 25.14
N VAL A 609 26.47 -14.15 24.47
CA VAL A 609 26.04 -12.75 24.54
C VAL A 609 24.98 -12.61 25.64
N PHE A 610 25.26 -11.77 26.63
CA PHE A 610 24.33 -11.52 27.73
C PHE A 610 23.49 -10.29 27.49
N VAL A 611 22.16 -10.44 27.63
CA VAL A 611 21.18 -9.39 27.35
C VAL A 611 20.22 -9.25 28.53
N VAL A 612 19.90 -8.01 28.91
CA VAL A 612 18.88 -7.70 29.92
C VAL A 612 17.59 -7.26 29.22
N ALA A 613 16.48 -7.95 29.51
CA ALA A 613 15.17 -7.66 28.93
C ALA A 613 14.45 -6.53 29.69
N GLY A 614 14.92 -5.31 29.55
CA GLY A 614 14.35 -4.13 30.21
C GLY A 614 15.19 -2.87 30.01
N ALA A 615 14.74 -1.79 30.61
CA ALA A 615 15.49 -0.55 30.76
C ALA A 615 15.40 -0.14 32.25
N PRO A 616 15.99 -0.94 33.17
CA PRO A 616 15.85 -0.73 34.61
C PRO A 616 16.59 0.54 35.06
N ALA A 617 16.20 1.10 36.21
CA ALA A 617 16.87 2.27 36.77
C ALA A 617 18.36 1.98 37.13
N CYS A 618 18.69 0.71 37.44
CA CYS A 618 20.06 0.25 37.70
C CYS A 618 20.90 -0.04 36.46
N GLN A 619 20.46 0.35 35.26
CA GLN A 619 21.20 0.08 34.00
C GLN A 619 22.66 0.54 34.08
N GLY A 620 22.93 1.74 34.60
CA GLY A 620 24.30 2.26 34.73
C GLY A 620 25.21 1.42 35.62
N GLU A 621 24.64 0.79 36.68
CA GLU A 621 25.38 -0.12 37.57
C GLU A 621 25.69 -1.45 36.86
N LEU A 622 24.74 -1.96 36.05
CA LEU A 622 24.96 -3.15 35.22
C LEU A 622 25.98 -2.91 34.12
N GLU A 623 25.96 -1.72 33.53
CA GLU A 623 26.97 -1.31 32.54
C GLU A 623 28.37 -1.21 33.14
N ALA A 624 28.47 -0.74 34.38
CA ALA A 624 29.74 -0.70 35.13
C ALA A 624 30.28 -2.12 35.43
N LEU A 625 29.41 -3.13 35.51
CA LEU A 625 29.81 -4.55 35.65
C LEU A 625 30.26 -5.14 34.28
N GLY A 626 30.00 -4.46 33.16
CA GLY A 626 30.34 -4.91 31.83
C GLY A 626 29.17 -5.38 30.96
N VAL A 627 27.92 -5.33 31.45
CA VAL A 627 26.73 -5.67 30.66
C VAL A 627 26.55 -4.62 29.56
N ARG A 628 26.47 -5.06 28.31
CA ARG A 628 26.42 -4.17 27.15
C ARG A 628 25.08 -4.08 26.47
N HIS A 629 24.23 -5.09 26.60
CA HIS A 629 23.02 -5.23 25.82
C HIS A 629 21.75 -5.16 26.68
N PHE A 630 20.88 -4.22 26.32
CA PHE A 630 19.57 -4.02 26.92
C PHE A 630 18.52 -3.93 25.80
N ILE A 631 17.45 -4.69 25.91
CA ILE A 631 16.33 -4.65 24.96
C ILE A 631 15.04 -4.25 25.64
N SER A 632 14.31 -3.32 25.06
CA SER A 632 13.05 -2.83 25.63
C SER A 632 12.09 -2.41 24.50
N VAL A 633 10.88 -2.01 24.86
CA VAL A 633 9.91 -1.43 23.91
C VAL A 633 10.40 -0.16 23.21
N LYS A 634 11.44 0.48 23.75
CA LYS A 634 12.06 1.69 23.16
C LYS A 634 13.23 1.37 22.23
N SER A 635 13.71 0.13 22.20
CA SER A 635 14.82 -0.29 21.37
C SER A 635 14.47 -0.19 19.88
N ASN A 636 15.43 0.26 19.07
CA ASN A 636 15.33 0.11 17.62
C ASN A 636 15.55 -1.37 17.27
N LEU A 637 14.48 -2.07 16.93
CA LEU A 637 14.50 -3.51 16.64
C LEU A 637 15.53 -3.85 15.56
N LEU A 638 15.47 -3.13 14.42
CA LEU A 638 16.30 -3.41 13.25
C LEU A 638 17.79 -3.22 13.56
N ASP A 639 18.17 -2.08 14.13
CA ASP A 639 19.58 -1.78 14.42
C ASP A 639 20.15 -2.70 15.49
N THR A 640 19.35 -3.01 16.52
CA THR A 640 19.77 -3.91 17.61
C THR A 640 19.96 -5.34 17.10
N LEU A 641 19.07 -5.84 16.25
CA LEU A 641 19.21 -7.18 15.69
C LEU A 641 20.35 -7.27 14.68
N LYS A 642 20.60 -6.22 13.88
CA LYS A 642 21.81 -6.13 13.03
C LYS A 642 23.10 -6.18 13.84
N LEU A 643 23.12 -5.56 15.02
CA LEU A 643 24.27 -5.63 15.93
C LEU A 643 24.50 -7.08 16.39
N PHE A 644 23.45 -7.77 16.86
CA PHE A 644 23.57 -9.18 17.26
C PHE A 644 24.02 -10.10 16.13
N GLN A 645 23.51 -9.90 14.90
CA GLN A 645 23.98 -10.70 13.75
C GLN A 645 25.46 -10.53 13.47
N ARG A 646 26.02 -9.32 13.62
CA ARG A 646 27.46 -9.08 13.46
C ARG A 646 28.27 -9.73 14.57
N GLU A 647 27.86 -9.56 15.83
CA GLU A 647 28.55 -10.14 17.00
C GLU A 647 28.57 -11.67 16.95
N LEU A 648 27.52 -12.29 16.42
CA LEU A 648 27.38 -13.74 16.30
C LEU A 648 27.91 -14.30 14.97
N GLY A 649 28.48 -13.45 14.10
CA GLY A 649 29.08 -13.87 12.85
C GLY A 649 28.08 -14.33 11.76
N VAL A 650 26.80 -14.00 11.88
CA VAL A 650 25.78 -14.25 10.86
C VAL A 650 26.10 -13.46 9.59
N VAL A 651 26.55 -12.22 9.76
CA VAL A 651 27.01 -11.33 8.69
C VAL A 651 28.41 -10.81 9.01
N LYS A 652 29.23 -10.61 7.96
CA LYS A 652 30.61 -10.09 8.09
C LYS A 652 30.64 -8.59 8.33
#